data_6892bd052a10078a65882d3240edf76a
#
_entry.id   6892bd052a10078a65882d3240edf76a
#
_cell.length_a   1.000
_cell.length_b   1.000
_cell.length_c   1.000
_cell.angle_alpha   90.00
_cell.angle_beta   90.00
_cell.angle_gamma   90.00
#
_symmetry.space_group_name_H-M   'P 1'
#
loop_
_entity.id
_entity.type
_entity.pdbx_description
1 polymer ?
#
loop_
_entity_poly.entity_id
_entity_poly.type
_entity_poly.pdbx_seq_one_letter_code
_entity_poly.pdbx_strand_id
1 'polypeptide(L)'
;MKVLIYNELNPKIIPGFAKLQKYLEVDDFKSADIKKVGDNLYRARLNIKDRMIISFHVHQGQTYALMLEFIKNHAYQDSRFLRQVSMIDEDKIPVIVKPEVCSESALAYLNPNHSSFNLLDKIISLDDHQQSIYGLQPPLIIIGSAGSGKTALTLEKMKQVEGDILYVTQSSYLVKNSRDLYYAYHYENAKQQVDFLSFQEFLETIQVPVGNPVSYQIFHKWFGHQSKGQLKDSHKLFEEFRGVITGTIIDKSYLSRQDYIKLGIKESIFLAEERESVYDVFEKYLVFLQEQNLYDANLISFQHLELSSPRYDFVIIDEVQDLTNIQLYLIIKSLRQAQDFILCGDSNQIVHPNFFSWSKIKNLFYQQEDIQISGELIRILNTNYRNSPQVTDIANKVLKIKHLRFGSIDKESHYLVESTGHTQGEIFFFQDTAIIRQELDSKTKTSTLFAVIVMTDDQKFAAQQYFSTPLVFNIQEAKGLEYENIILYNFLSQEENRYIEISKGVFLADLELDIQYARSKDKADKSIEIYKFYINALYVAITRALKNIYWIESNPNQPLLELLNLHDTQTNLQLINQTSSLDVWQQESHKLALLGQQEQAERIRSEILKRKTPDWDVINTIRLAELKHKAFEAKNKDKKSLLTLFEYSLIYEDSDISNKLLLGGFKAALDRAKGLNFVQQKYYSLYSFKNTDDVFKQVDKYGPDFRNIFNQTPLMVAAWMGNVDAVKALLYLGADSEKVDNNGLTAFQIALAQMYRSETYGKNKLINIYELLKPTSINIQVDGHLIKLDKQKIEFLMINLIIALFYRKLNTSVFSATQLFFNTEYFISAMQRMPNTIIPTHRRQRTYLSSILAKNSFNLDEKHNNKLFFRVRHGDYIFNPNLMVKVENKWTNIYDLLSIDKLSIQYVIHPGRGLIWHHKSQGEVKKIFESEEAEFKEFEKTRQNLIEHFKNFILHLQN
;
A
#
# COMPACT_ATOMS: atom_id res chain seq x y z
N MET A 1 10.66 -37.24 1.81
CA MET A 1 10.48 -35.83 2.18
C MET A 1 9.80 -35.67 3.52
N LYS A 2 9.74 -34.43 4.09
CA LYS A 2 8.92 -34.15 5.29
C LYS A 2 7.56 -33.62 4.87
N VAL A 3 6.51 -33.96 5.61
CA VAL A 3 5.14 -33.53 5.33
C VAL A 3 4.72 -32.49 6.36
N LEU A 4 4.21 -31.36 5.90
CA LEU A 4 3.63 -30.29 6.70
C LEU A 4 2.13 -30.18 6.41
N ILE A 5 1.39 -29.79 7.42
CA ILE A 5 -0.07 -29.69 7.35
C ILE A 5 -0.45 -28.24 7.53
N TYR A 6 -1.24 -27.72 6.59
CA TYR A 6 -1.78 -26.38 6.74
C TYR A 6 -2.69 -26.30 7.98
N ASN A 7 -2.55 -25.25 8.77
CA ASN A 7 -3.17 -25.14 10.09
C ASN A 7 -4.71 -25.24 10.10
N GLU A 8 -5.36 -24.97 9.00
CA GLU A 8 -6.82 -25.10 8.86
C GLU A 8 -7.27 -26.52 8.52
N LEU A 9 -6.36 -27.45 8.21
CA LEU A 9 -6.67 -28.84 7.97
C LEU A 9 -6.73 -29.63 9.29
N ASN A 10 -7.80 -30.38 9.45
CA ASN A 10 -7.89 -31.37 10.54
C ASN A 10 -7.65 -32.79 9.99
N PRO A 11 -6.44 -33.37 10.12
CA PRO A 11 -6.10 -34.67 9.57
C PRO A 11 -6.99 -35.79 10.05
N LYS A 12 -7.57 -35.68 11.26
CA LYS A 12 -8.37 -36.74 11.91
C LYS A 12 -9.70 -36.97 11.20
N ILE A 13 -10.23 -35.95 10.49
CA ILE A 13 -11.53 -36.03 9.81
C ILE A 13 -11.40 -36.26 8.29
N ILE A 14 -10.18 -36.29 7.74
CA ILE A 14 -9.93 -36.45 6.30
C ILE A 14 -9.68 -37.91 5.97
N PRO A 15 -10.58 -38.59 5.22
CA PRO A 15 -10.40 -39.99 4.86
C PRO A 15 -9.16 -40.21 3.99
N GLY A 16 -8.31 -41.16 4.34
CA GLY A 16 -7.11 -41.53 3.57
C GLY A 16 -5.89 -40.60 3.82
N PHE A 17 -5.98 -39.61 4.71
CA PHE A 17 -4.91 -38.68 5.00
C PHE A 17 -3.62 -39.38 5.45
N ALA A 18 -3.67 -40.24 6.46
CA ALA A 18 -2.50 -40.95 6.98
C ALA A 18 -1.81 -41.84 5.93
N LYS A 19 -2.58 -42.38 4.99
CA LYS A 19 -2.04 -43.17 3.88
C LYS A 19 -1.29 -42.28 2.89
N LEU A 20 -1.88 -41.17 2.52
CA LEU A 20 -1.24 -40.17 1.64
C LEU A 20 0.05 -39.60 2.28
N GLN A 21 0.00 -39.30 3.56
CA GLN A 21 1.18 -38.80 4.29
C GLN A 21 2.35 -39.82 4.21
N LYS A 22 2.09 -41.08 4.44
CA LYS A 22 3.11 -42.14 4.32
C LYS A 22 3.70 -42.24 2.92
N TYR A 23 2.89 -42.10 1.87
CA TYR A 23 3.40 -42.11 0.50
C TYR A 23 4.32 -40.92 0.23
N LEU A 24 3.98 -39.74 0.71
CA LEU A 24 4.81 -38.53 0.56
C LEU A 24 6.12 -38.62 1.36
N GLU A 25 6.07 -39.17 2.58
CA GLU A 25 7.26 -39.34 3.44
C GLU A 25 8.33 -40.25 2.82
N VAL A 26 7.90 -41.24 1.99
CA VAL A 26 8.80 -42.15 1.27
C VAL A 26 8.97 -41.79 -0.21
N ASP A 27 8.54 -40.62 -0.63
CA ASP A 27 8.66 -40.08 -2.01
C ASP A 27 7.96 -40.94 -3.07
N ASP A 28 6.89 -41.68 -2.69
CA ASP A 28 6.07 -42.51 -3.61
C ASP A 28 4.94 -41.69 -4.26
N PHE A 29 5.30 -40.84 -5.21
CA PHE A 29 4.37 -39.97 -5.93
C PHE A 29 3.39 -40.73 -6.81
N LYS A 30 3.79 -41.94 -7.27
CA LYS A 30 2.97 -42.77 -8.12
C LYS A 30 1.80 -43.35 -7.36
N SER A 31 2.04 -43.91 -6.17
CA SER A 31 0.96 -44.44 -5.31
C SER A 31 0.07 -43.36 -4.74
N ALA A 32 0.61 -42.16 -4.52
CA ALA A 32 -0.13 -40.95 -4.13
C ALA A 32 -0.94 -40.37 -5.29
N ASP A 33 -0.74 -40.83 -6.54
CA ASP A 33 -1.36 -40.32 -7.78
C ASP A 33 -1.30 -38.77 -7.85
N ILE A 34 -0.07 -38.22 -7.79
CA ILE A 34 0.16 -36.79 -7.76
C ILE A 34 0.18 -36.21 -9.18
N LYS A 35 -0.61 -35.18 -9.42
CA LYS A 35 -0.71 -34.50 -10.72
C LYS A 35 -0.58 -32.98 -10.51
N LYS A 36 0.14 -32.30 -11.41
CA LYS A 36 0.31 -30.82 -11.37
C LYS A 36 -0.99 -30.17 -11.84
N VAL A 37 -1.56 -29.30 -11.03
CA VAL A 37 -2.83 -28.61 -11.31
C VAL A 37 -2.68 -27.07 -11.36
N GLY A 38 -1.51 -26.54 -11.02
CA GLY A 38 -1.21 -25.12 -11.06
C GLY A 38 0.28 -24.87 -10.80
N ASP A 39 0.67 -23.60 -10.71
CA ASP A 39 2.04 -23.19 -10.35
C ASP A 39 2.34 -23.60 -8.91
N ASN A 40 3.30 -24.51 -8.74
CA ASN A 40 3.61 -25.20 -7.49
C ASN A 40 2.40 -25.78 -6.74
N LEU A 41 1.30 -26.04 -7.46
CA LEU A 41 0.12 -26.68 -6.92
C LEU A 41 -0.10 -28.03 -7.56
N TYR A 42 -0.26 -29.02 -6.72
CA TYR A 42 -0.45 -30.43 -7.11
C TYR A 42 -1.68 -30.96 -6.41
N ARG A 43 -2.37 -31.88 -7.05
CA ARG A 43 -3.40 -32.67 -6.42
C ARG A 43 -2.87 -34.07 -6.14
N ALA A 44 -3.16 -34.60 -4.97
CA ALA A 44 -2.95 -36.01 -4.60
C ALA A 44 -4.28 -36.73 -4.37
N ARG A 45 -4.32 -38.03 -4.63
CA ARG A 45 -5.53 -38.83 -4.48
C ARG A 45 -5.66 -39.38 -3.06
N LEU A 46 -6.73 -39.03 -2.36
CA LEU A 46 -7.08 -39.58 -1.05
C LEU A 46 -7.89 -40.86 -1.19
N ASN A 47 -8.89 -40.84 -2.07
CA ASN A 47 -9.76 -41.96 -2.43
C ASN A 47 -10.35 -41.72 -3.83
N ILE A 48 -11.39 -42.52 -4.23
CA ILE A 48 -12.02 -42.41 -5.56
C ILE A 48 -12.61 -41.00 -5.80
N LYS A 49 -13.18 -40.38 -4.77
CA LYS A 49 -13.91 -39.11 -4.87
C LYS A 49 -13.15 -37.88 -4.37
N ASP A 50 -12.21 -38.09 -3.46
CA ASP A 50 -11.61 -36.96 -2.71
C ASP A 50 -10.15 -36.74 -3.07
N ARG A 51 -9.73 -35.50 -3.03
CA ARG A 51 -8.37 -35.02 -3.38
C ARG A 51 -7.78 -34.18 -2.28
N MET A 52 -6.45 -34.10 -2.23
CA MET A 52 -5.67 -33.17 -1.40
C MET A 52 -4.89 -32.24 -2.32
N ILE A 53 -4.99 -30.96 -2.11
CA ILE A 53 -4.11 -30.00 -2.76
C ILE A 53 -2.84 -29.89 -1.93
N ILE A 54 -1.69 -29.98 -2.60
CA ILE A 54 -0.36 -29.96 -2.00
C ILE A 54 0.58 -29.01 -2.78
N SER A 55 1.58 -28.46 -2.10
CA SER A 55 2.70 -27.76 -2.73
C SER A 55 4.03 -28.32 -2.24
N PHE A 56 5.10 -28.17 -3.06
CA PHE A 56 6.43 -28.68 -2.71
C PHE A 56 7.42 -27.54 -2.55
N HIS A 57 8.22 -27.61 -1.50
CA HIS A 57 9.18 -26.58 -1.14
C HIS A 57 10.50 -27.19 -0.72
N VAL A 58 11.61 -26.48 -0.99
CA VAL A 58 12.95 -26.86 -0.47
C VAL A 58 13.40 -25.85 0.56
N HIS A 59 13.90 -26.33 1.68
CA HIS A 59 14.54 -25.53 2.72
C HIS A 59 15.77 -26.28 3.23
N GLN A 60 16.94 -25.63 3.21
CA GLN A 60 18.20 -26.22 3.64
C GLN A 60 18.47 -27.60 3.03
N GLY A 61 18.23 -27.75 1.75
CA GLY A 61 18.40 -29.00 1.01
C GLY A 61 17.39 -30.12 1.34
N GLN A 62 16.46 -29.88 2.24
CA GLN A 62 15.37 -30.80 2.58
C GLN A 62 14.09 -30.44 1.83
N THR A 63 13.47 -31.41 1.15
CA THR A 63 12.16 -31.20 0.49
C THR A 63 11.02 -31.42 1.47
N TYR A 64 10.04 -30.52 1.40
CA TYR A 64 8.81 -30.53 2.18
C TYR A 64 7.60 -30.57 1.26
N ALA A 65 6.59 -31.36 1.62
CA ALA A 65 5.27 -31.36 1.02
C ALA A 65 4.28 -30.70 1.98
N LEU A 66 3.71 -29.57 1.59
CA LEU A 66 2.70 -28.87 2.37
C LEU A 66 1.30 -29.28 1.88
N MET A 67 0.52 -29.92 2.74
CA MET A 67 -0.88 -30.23 2.50
C MET A 67 -1.73 -29.00 2.75
N LEU A 68 -2.40 -28.47 1.71
CA LEU A 68 -3.07 -27.17 1.71
C LEU A 68 -4.58 -27.24 1.91
N GLU A 69 -5.27 -28.10 1.16
CA GLU A 69 -6.74 -28.11 1.12
C GLU A 69 -7.32 -29.49 0.78
N PHE A 70 -8.38 -29.83 1.48
CA PHE A 70 -9.17 -31.04 1.21
C PHE A 70 -10.29 -30.75 0.21
N ILE A 71 -10.26 -31.41 -0.94
CA ILE A 71 -11.28 -31.30 -2.00
C ILE A 71 -12.18 -32.52 -1.97
N LYS A 72 -13.43 -32.29 -1.62
CA LYS A 72 -14.45 -33.35 -1.58
C LYS A 72 -15.16 -33.49 -2.94
N ASN A 73 -15.39 -34.71 -3.39
CA ASN A 73 -16.15 -35.03 -4.61
C ASN A 73 -15.65 -34.29 -5.88
N HIS A 74 -14.36 -34.12 -6.06
CA HIS A 74 -13.76 -33.38 -7.19
C HIS A 74 -14.27 -31.95 -7.36
N ALA A 75 -14.73 -31.29 -6.30
CA ALA A 75 -15.27 -29.92 -6.34
C ALA A 75 -14.14 -28.87 -6.43
N TYR A 76 -13.30 -28.94 -7.47
CA TYR A 76 -12.17 -28.02 -7.67
C TYR A 76 -12.61 -26.56 -7.85
N GLN A 77 -13.83 -26.34 -8.35
CA GLN A 77 -14.43 -25.01 -8.48
C GLN A 77 -14.63 -24.32 -7.13
N ASP A 78 -14.67 -25.06 -6.04
CA ASP A 78 -14.85 -24.56 -4.70
C ASP A 78 -13.49 -24.34 -3.99
N SER A 79 -12.38 -24.79 -4.61
CA SER A 79 -11.04 -24.63 -4.07
C SER A 79 -10.59 -23.16 -4.04
N ARG A 80 -10.12 -22.70 -2.90
CA ARG A 80 -9.53 -21.37 -2.75
C ARG A 80 -8.15 -21.28 -3.39
N PHE A 81 -7.41 -22.36 -3.53
CA PHE A 81 -6.09 -22.39 -4.15
C PHE A 81 -6.15 -22.53 -5.68
N LEU A 82 -7.23 -23.08 -6.24
CA LEU A 82 -7.38 -23.40 -7.66
C LEU A 82 -8.35 -22.47 -8.42
N ARG A 83 -8.84 -21.41 -7.82
CA ARG A 83 -9.86 -20.50 -8.41
C ARG A 83 -9.45 -19.85 -9.73
N GLN A 84 -8.17 -19.81 -10.06
CA GLN A 84 -7.67 -19.28 -11.33
C GLN A 84 -7.42 -20.34 -12.40
N VAL A 85 -7.61 -21.63 -12.09
CA VAL A 85 -7.37 -22.72 -13.02
C VAL A 85 -8.66 -23.05 -13.76
N SER A 86 -8.64 -22.88 -15.09
CA SER A 86 -9.72 -23.37 -15.96
C SER A 86 -9.90 -24.89 -15.80
N MET A 87 -11.13 -25.38 -15.92
CA MET A 87 -11.56 -26.79 -15.76
C MET A 87 -10.42 -27.80 -15.75
N ILE A 88 -10.15 -28.38 -14.58
CA ILE A 88 -9.13 -29.43 -14.43
C ILE A 88 -9.67 -30.73 -15.00
N ASP A 89 -9.14 -31.14 -16.14
CA ASP A 89 -9.38 -32.46 -16.73
C ASP A 89 -8.28 -33.42 -16.24
N GLU A 90 -8.53 -34.08 -15.11
CA GLU A 90 -7.57 -34.98 -14.45
C GLU A 90 -7.03 -36.10 -15.36
N ASP A 91 -7.82 -36.55 -16.31
CA ASP A 91 -7.45 -37.70 -17.17
C ASP A 91 -6.36 -37.31 -18.16
N LYS A 92 -6.26 -36.04 -18.51
CA LYS A 92 -5.23 -35.52 -19.42
C LYS A 92 -3.91 -35.14 -18.73
N ILE A 93 -3.87 -35.10 -17.40
CA ILE A 93 -2.67 -34.68 -16.66
C ILE A 93 -1.89 -35.93 -16.22
N PRO A 94 -0.60 -36.09 -16.62
CA PRO A 94 0.21 -37.24 -16.21
C PRO A 94 0.53 -37.20 -14.72
N VAL A 95 0.68 -38.41 -14.14
CA VAL A 95 1.21 -38.55 -12.77
C VAL A 95 2.68 -38.17 -12.79
N ILE A 96 3.11 -37.31 -11.83
CA ILE A 96 4.52 -36.89 -11.75
C ILE A 96 5.40 -37.98 -11.15
N VAL A 97 6.64 -38.06 -11.65
CA VAL A 97 7.67 -38.95 -11.10
C VAL A 97 8.49 -38.24 -10.04
N LYS A 98 8.71 -36.97 -10.23
CA LYS A 98 9.43 -36.08 -9.30
C LYS A 98 8.78 -34.67 -9.34
N PRO A 99 8.55 -34.03 -8.19
CA PRO A 99 8.00 -32.68 -8.21
C PRO A 99 9.04 -31.69 -8.82
N GLU A 100 8.55 -30.76 -9.63
CA GLU A 100 9.31 -29.58 -9.96
C GLU A 100 9.38 -28.72 -8.70
N VAL A 101 10.52 -28.70 -8.07
CA VAL A 101 10.71 -27.91 -6.86
C VAL A 101 11.12 -26.51 -7.33
N CYS A 102 10.32 -25.50 -7.01
CA CYS A 102 10.74 -24.13 -7.20
C CYS A 102 12.07 -23.90 -6.46
N SER A 103 13.03 -23.23 -7.14
CA SER A 103 14.28 -22.78 -6.56
C SER A 103 14.06 -22.22 -5.17
N GLU A 104 15.01 -22.36 -4.27
CA GLU A 104 15.00 -21.93 -2.86
C GLU A 104 14.16 -20.65 -2.65
N SER A 105 12.82 -20.78 -2.63
CA SER A 105 11.94 -19.73 -2.19
C SER A 105 12.21 -19.59 -0.71
N ALA A 106 12.52 -18.38 -0.27
CA ALA A 106 12.96 -18.10 1.08
C ALA A 106 11.91 -18.56 2.08
N LEU A 107 12.05 -19.78 2.60
CA LEU A 107 11.39 -20.24 3.80
C LEU A 107 11.98 -19.43 4.95
N ALA A 108 11.18 -18.58 5.57
CA ALA A 108 11.68 -17.73 6.65
C ALA A 108 12.06 -18.56 7.87
N TYR A 109 11.26 -19.58 8.21
CA TYR A 109 11.51 -20.54 9.28
C TYR A 109 10.59 -21.74 9.09
N LEU A 110 11.05 -22.92 9.40
CA LEU A 110 10.25 -24.14 9.27
C LEU A 110 10.50 -25.08 10.46
N ASN A 111 9.48 -25.25 11.29
CA ASN A 111 9.45 -26.24 12.34
C ASN A 111 8.45 -27.36 11.99
N PRO A 112 8.92 -28.59 11.69
CA PRO A 112 8.03 -29.66 11.26
C PRO A 112 7.07 -30.17 12.37
N ASN A 113 7.29 -29.78 13.61
CA ASN A 113 6.46 -30.19 14.75
C ASN A 113 5.32 -29.21 15.06
N HIS A 114 5.28 -28.05 14.39
CA HIS A 114 4.30 -26.99 14.62
C HIS A 114 3.43 -26.74 13.40
N SER A 115 2.32 -26.04 13.63
CA SER A 115 1.44 -25.58 12.56
C SER A 115 2.19 -24.72 11.56
N SER A 116 2.01 -24.98 10.27
CA SER A 116 2.60 -24.20 9.19
C SER A 116 1.52 -23.53 8.35
N PHE A 117 1.79 -22.37 7.84
CA PHE A 117 0.90 -21.61 6.97
C PHE A 117 1.69 -20.92 5.85
N ASN A 118 1.01 -20.58 4.77
CA ASN A 118 1.58 -19.87 3.65
C ASN A 118 1.35 -18.37 3.80
N LEU A 119 2.42 -17.60 3.63
CA LEU A 119 2.38 -16.15 3.65
C LEU A 119 2.99 -15.64 2.35
N LEU A 120 2.14 -15.25 1.39
CA LEU A 120 2.53 -15.04 -0.01
C LEU A 120 3.30 -16.29 -0.50
N ASP A 121 4.36 -16.18 -1.19
CA ASP A 121 5.12 -17.33 -1.70
C ASP A 121 6.05 -18.00 -0.63
N LYS A 122 5.81 -17.74 0.66
CA LYS A 122 6.63 -18.26 1.76
C LYS A 122 5.85 -19.19 2.66
N ILE A 123 6.48 -20.28 3.09
CA ILE A 123 5.98 -21.13 4.17
C ILE A 123 6.58 -20.61 5.48
N ILE A 124 5.74 -20.35 6.45
CA ILE A 124 6.13 -19.95 7.79
C ILE A 124 5.62 -21.01 8.77
N SER A 125 6.48 -21.41 9.70
CA SER A 125 6.13 -22.24 10.83
C SER A 125 6.32 -21.40 12.11
N LEU A 126 5.40 -21.55 13.06
CA LEU A 126 5.52 -20.88 14.34
C LEU A 126 6.59 -21.57 15.18
N ASP A 127 7.43 -20.79 15.86
CA ASP A 127 8.31 -21.31 16.90
C ASP A 127 7.52 -21.63 18.20
N ASP A 128 8.18 -22.17 19.22
CA ASP A 128 7.52 -22.56 20.49
C ASP A 128 6.85 -21.36 21.18
N HIS A 129 7.49 -20.20 21.17
CA HIS A 129 6.95 -18.96 21.75
C HIS A 129 5.76 -18.45 20.94
N GLN A 130 5.90 -18.36 19.64
CA GLN A 130 4.81 -17.95 18.74
C GLN A 130 3.61 -18.90 18.85
N GLN A 131 3.86 -20.21 18.89
CA GLN A 131 2.80 -21.22 19.05
C GLN A 131 2.07 -21.08 20.39
N SER A 132 2.80 -20.80 21.46
CA SER A 132 2.20 -20.56 22.79
C SER A 132 1.27 -19.33 22.77
N ILE A 133 1.70 -18.24 22.11
CA ILE A 133 0.90 -17.01 21.96
C ILE A 133 -0.30 -17.23 21.05
N TYR A 134 -0.13 -18.03 19.97
CA TYR A 134 -1.19 -18.32 19.03
C TYR A 134 -2.43 -18.95 19.69
N GLY A 135 -2.24 -19.75 20.72
CA GLY A 135 -3.31 -20.37 21.51
C GLY A 135 -4.01 -19.46 22.52
N LEU A 136 -3.46 -18.30 22.84
CA LEU A 136 -4.01 -17.42 23.88
C LEU A 136 -5.21 -16.62 23.38
N GLN A 137 -6.12 -16.28 24.29
CA GLN A 137 -7.25 -15.40 24.01
C GLN A 137 -6.87 -13.92 24.21
N PRO A 138 -7.47 -12.98 23.49
CA PRO A 138 -7.36 -11.56 23.75
C PRO A 138 -7.89 -11.18 25.16
N PRO A 139 -7.43 -10.07 25.75
CA PRO A 139 -6.54 -9.06 25.20
C PRO A 139 -5.07 -9.48 25.21
N LEU A 140 -4.30 -9.06 24.21
CA LEU A 140 -2.88 -9.39 24.09
C LEU A 140 -2.01 -8.18 23.72
N ILE A 141 -0.84 -8.09 24.34
CA ILE A 141 0.23 -7.18 23.93
C ILE A 141 1.43 -8.03 23.53
N ILE A 142 1.83 -7.98 22.26
CA ILE A 142 2.93 -8.76 21.71
C ILE A 142 4.12 -7.83 21.48
N ILE A 143 5.17 -8.02 22.26
CA ILE A 143 6.42 -7.27 22.16
C ILE A 143 7.45 -8.14 21.42
N GLY A 144 8.20 -7.55 20.50
CA GLY A 144 9.28 -8.28 19.83
C GLY A 144 10.12 -7.37 18.97
N SER A 145 11.36 -7.78 18.71
CA SER A 145 12.25 -7.06 17.81
C SER A 145 11.76 -7.05 16.36
N ALA A 146 12.35 -6.22 15.51
CA ALA A 146 12.19 -6.33 14.07
C ALA A 146 12.56 -7.76 13.62
N GLY A 147 11.73 -8.35 12.75
CA GLY A 147 11.99 -9.71 12.25
C GLY A 147 11.58 -10.85 13.19
N SER A 148 10.91 -10.59 14.31
CA SER A 148 10.39 -11.63 15.20
C SER A 148 9.08 -12.30 14.76
N GLY A 149 8.51 -11.89 13.61
CA GLY A 149 7.28 -12.47 13.06
C GLY A 149 5.99 -11.97 13.71
N LYS A 150 6.01 -10.85 14.45
CA LYS A 150 4.81 -10.23 15.08
C LYS A 150 3.63 -10.10 14.13
N THR A 151 3.82 -9.43 12.99
CA THR A 151 2.77 -9.19 12.02
C THR A 151 2.17 -10.48 11.49
N ALA A 152 3.01 -11.49 11.16
CA ALA A 152 2.54 -12.78 10.67
C ALA A 152 1.67 -13.51 11.71
N LEU A 153 2.16 -13.60 12.95
CA LEU A 153 1.43 -14.21 14.07
C LEU A 153 0.08 -13.50 14.31
N THR A 154 0.09 -12.18 14.28
CA THR A 154 -1.10 -11.36 14.53
C THR A 154 -2.15 -11.54 13.44
N LEU A 155 -1.74 -11.56 12.16
CA LEU A 155 -2.66 -11.81 11.04
C LEU A 155 -3.27 -13.22 11.09
N GLU A 156 -2.50 -14.23 11.49
CA GLU A 156 -3.04 -15.58 11.68
C GLU A 156 -4.02 -15.67 12.86
N LYS A 157 -3.74 -14.97 13.96
CA LYS A 157 -4.71 -14.86 15.07
C LYS A 157 -5.99 -14.16 14.66
N MET A 158 -5.90 -13.12 13.84
CA MET A 158 -7.04 -12.39 13.32
C MET A 158 -8.01 -13.28 12.55
N LYS A 159 -7.53 -14.34 11.87
CA LYS A 159 -8.39 -15.31 11.16
C LYS A 159 -9.32 -16.10 12.09
N GLN A 160 -9.02 -16.15 13.40
CA GLN A 160 -9.82 -16.85 14.40
C GLN A 160 -10.97 -16.01 14.95
N VAL A 161 -11.00 -14.71 14.68
CA VAL A 161 -11.99 -13.76 15.23
C VAL A 161 -13.12 -13.55 14.24
N GLU A 162 -14.35 -13.37 14.71
CA GLU A 162 -15.53 -13.07 13.89
C GLU A 162 -16.00 -11.61 14.12
N GLY A 163 -16.76 -11.03 13.20
CA GLY A 163 -17.36 -9.71 13.33
C GLY A 163 -16.63 -8.60 12.58
N ASP A 164 -16.82 -7.36 13.03
CA ASP A 164 -16.21 -6.15 12.46
C ASP A 164 -14.81 -5.96 13.04
N ILE A 165 -13.77 -6.11 12.23
CA ILE A 165 -12.37 -6.11 12.66
C ILE A 165 -11.64 -4.90 12.08
N LEU A 166 -10.88 -4.17 12.91
CA LEU A 166 -9.96 -3.13 12.48
C LEU A 166 -8.52 -3.62 12.60
N TYR A 167 -7.76 -3.56 11.51
CA TYR A 167 -6.31 -3.63 11.52
C TYR A 167 -5.74 -2.24 11.20
N VAL A 168 -4.98 -1.66 12.10
CA VAL A 168 -4.45 -0.30 11.94
C VAL A 168 -2.97 -0.23 12.25
N THR A 169 -2.23 0.56 11.44
CA THR A 169 -0.83 0.93 11.66
C THR A 169 -0.60 2.34 11.11
N GLN A 170 0.53 2.96 11.44
CA GLN A 170 0.84 4.32 10.99
C GLN A 170 1.03 4.41 9.46
N SER A 171 1.63 3.39 8.84
CA SER A 171 2.05 3.40 7.44
C SER A 171 1.02 2.76 6.50
N SER A 172 0.59 3.48 5.46
CA SER A 172 -0.26 2.91 4.40
C SER A 172 0.43 1.79 3.60
N TYR A 173 1.76 1.83 3.49
CA TYR A 173 2.54 0.74 2.89
C TYR A 173 2.47 -0.55 3.73
N LEU A 174 2.62 -0.45 5.06
CA LEU A 174 2.47 -1.60 5.95
C LEU A 174 1.05 -2.16 5.93
N VAL A 175 0.04 -1.29 5.89
CA VAL A 175 -1.37 -1.68 5.72
C VAL A 175 -1.56 -2.53 4.47
N LYS A 176 -1.04 -2.06 3.33
CA LYS A 176 -1.15 -2.78 2.05
C LYS A 176 -0.49 -4.16 2.13
N ASN A 177 0.74 -4.23 2.66
CA ASN A 177 1.47 -5.48 2.81
C ASN A 177 0.73 -6.46 3.73
N SER A 178 0.29 -6.01 4.91
CA SER A 178 -0.44 -6.84 5.88
C SER A 178 -1.77 -7.34 5.31
N ARG A 179 -2.47 -6.48 4.57
CA ARG A 179 -3.69 -6.86 3.86
C ARG A 179 -3.43 -7.95 2.80
N ASP A 180 -2.40 -7.76 1.98
CA ASP A 180 -2.06 -8.71 0.92
C ASP A 180 -1.59 -10.06 1.51
N LEU A 181 -0.89 -10.04 2.64
CA LEU A 181 -0.55 -11.23 3.41
C LEU A 181 -1.80 -11.93 3.98
N TYR A 182 -2.74 -11.17 4.52
CA TYR A 182 -3.98 -11.71 5.10
C TYR A 182 -4.85 -12.42 4.06
N TYR A 183 -5.02 -11.81 2.88
CA TYR A 183 -5.80 -12.38 1.79
C TYR A 183 -4.98 -13.27 0.84
N ALA A 184 -3.76 -13.62 1.21
CA ALA A 184 -2.97 -14.56 0.45
C ALA A 184 -3.72 -15.89 0.25
N TYR A 185 -3.47 -16.56 -0.88
CA TYR A 185 -4.16 -17.81 -1.25
C TYR A 185 -5.70 -17.70 -1.25
N HIS A 186 -6.23 -16.50 -1.59
CA HIS A 186 -7.68 -16.27 -1.67
C HIS A 186 -8.43 -16.57 -0.36
N TYR A 187 -7.79 -16.32 0.79
CA TYR A 187 -8.47 -16.46 2.06
C TYR A 187 -9.74 -15.58 2.10
N GLU A 188 -10.87 -16.17 2.44
CA GLU A 188 -12.15 -15.50 2.63
C GLU A 188 -12.84 -16.08 3.87
N ASN A 189 -13.38 -15.20 4.71
CA ASN A 189 -14.23 -15.60 5.82
C ASN A 189 -15.51 -14.74 5.80
N ALA A 190 -16.65 -15.37 5.49
CA ALA A 190 -17.94 -14.69 5.39
C ALA A 190 -18.44 -14.10 6.72
N LYS A 191 -17.88 -14.53 7.85
CA LYS A 191 -18.24 -14.05 9.18
C LYS A 191 -17.42 -12.83 9.63
N GLN A 192 -16.47 -12.39 8.79
CA GLN A 192 -15.59 -11.26 9.09
C GLN A 192 -15.85 -10.11 8.14
N GLN A 193 -15.84 -8.90 8.68
CA GLN A 193 -15.68 -7.68 7.91
C GLN A 193 -14.42 -6.97 8.41
N VAL A 194 -13.35 -7.00 7.61
CA VAL A 194 -12.05 -6.46 8.01
C VAL A 194 -11.78 -5.14 7.30
N ASP A 195 -11.46 -4.11 8.08
CA ASP A 195 -10.95 -2.83 7.62
C ASP A 195 -9.44 -2.78 7.85
N PHE A 196 -8.65 -2.73 6.78
CA PHE A 196 -7.21 -2.48 6.82
C PHE A 196 -6.94 -1.01 6.56
N LEU A 197 -6.57 -0.26 7.61
CA LEU A 197 -6.45 1.20 7.57
C LEU A 197 -5.09 1.68 8.06
N SER A 198 -4.52 2.68 7.39
CA SER A 198 -3.52 3.54 8.02
C SER A 198 -4.21 4.41 9.08
N PHE A 199 -3.44 4.94 10.03
CA PHE A 199 -4.02 5.83 11.04
C PHE A 199 -4.72 7.04 10.40
N GLN A 200 -4.14 7.58 9.33
CA GLN A 200 -4.75 8.66 8.56
C GLN A 200 -6.11 8.24 7.97
N GLU A 201 -6.20 7.07 7.35
CA GLU A 201 -7.45 6.54 6.82
C GLU A 201 -8.46 6.26 7.94
N PHE A 202 -8.01 5.80 9.12
CA PHE A 202 -8.86 5.61 10.28
C PHE A 202 -9.49 6.94 10.74
N LEU A 203 -8.71 8.03 10.83
CA LEU A 203 -9.26 9.38 11.10
C LEU A 203 -10.31 9.76 10.06
N GLU A 204 -10.02 9.55 8.78
CA GLU A 204 -10.94 9.85 7.68
C GLU A 204 -12.24 9.03 7.75
N THR A 205 -12.23 7.81 8.35
CA THR A 205 -13.47 7.04 8.56
C THR A 205 -14.40 7.64 9.63
N ILE A 206 -13.83 8.39 10.58
CA ILE A 206 -14.62 9.12 11.59
C ILE A 206 -15.16 10.40 10.96
N GLN A 207 -14.28 11.20 10.39
CA GLN A 207 -14.61 12.36 9.56
C GLN A 207 -13.37 12.76 8.75
N VAL A 208 -13.54 13.06 7.47
CA VAL A 208 -12.45 13.55 6.63
C VAL A 208 -12.07 14.97 7.09
N PRO A 209 -10.83 15.20 7.56
CA PRO A 209 -10.42 16.52 8.02
C PRO A 209 -10.38 17.53 6.86
N VAL A 210 -10.65 18.78 7.18
CA VAL A 210 -10.52 19.88 6.21
C VAL A 210 -9.05 20.25 6.05
N GLY A 211 -8.57 20.40 4.82
CA GLY A 211 -7.18 20.73 4.50
C GLY A 211 -6.31 19.50 4.28
N ASN A 212 -5.00 19.69 4.35
CA ASN A 212 -4.01 18.64 4.13
C ASN A 212 -3.26 18.32 5.44
N PRO A 213 -2.83 17.06 5.64
CA PRO A 213 -2.01 16.74 6.81
C PRO A 213 -0.66 17.44 6.74
N VAL A 214 -0.21 18.00 7.86
CA VAL A 214 1.14 18.53 7.95
C VAL A 214 2.14 17.39 7.95
N SER A 215 3.09 17.41 7.01
CA SER A 215 4.24 16.51 6.97
C SER A 215 5.48 17.19 7.55
N TYR A 216 6.49 16.36 7.93
CA TYR A 216 7.78 16.90 8.33
C TYR A 216 8.40 17.84 7.27
N GLN A 217 8.31 17.49 5.99
CA GLN A 217 8.84 18.30 4.90
C GLN A 217 8.19 19.70 4.83
N ILE A 218 6.86 19.76 5.01
CA ILE A 218 6.12 21.03 5.07
C ILE A 218 6.58 21.85 6.29
N PHE A 219 6.68 21.21 7.46
CA PHE A 219 7.15 21.81 8.69
C PHE A 219 8.59 22.32 8.57
N HIS A 220 9.52 21.50 8.08
CA HIS A 220 10.93 21.84 7.89
C HIS A 220 11.10 23.08 7.00
N LYS A 221 10.38 23.12 5.87
CA LYS A 221 10.39 24.28 4.96
C LYS A 221 9.87 25.55 5.65
N TRP A 222 8.77 25.44 6.38
CA TRP A 222 8.22 26.56 7.14
C TRP A 222 9.17 27.03 8.23
N PHE A 223 9.71 26.10 9.03
CA PHE A 223 10.62 26.43 10.13
C PHE A 223 11.92 27.09 9.64
N GLY A 224 12.43 26.69 8.47
CA GLY A 224 13.61 27.30 7.85
C GLY A 224 13.48 28.83 7.57
N HIS A 225 12.24 29.32 7.45
CA HIS A 225 11.95 30.76 7.30
C HIS A 225 11.73 31.48 8.62
N GLN A 226 11.63 30.76 9.76
CA GLN A 226 11.49 31.40 11.06
C GLN A 226 12.82 31.99 11.54
N SER A 227 12.75 33.03 12.38
CA SER A 227 13.93 33.63 13.00
C SER A 227 14.73 32.59 13.77
N LYS A 228 15.97 32.35 13.35
CA LYS A 228 16.87 31.33 13.90
C LYS A 228 17.38 31.79 15.27
N GLY A 229 16.60 31.56 16.32
CA GLY A 229 17.05 31.64 17.69
C GLY A 229 18.02 30.49 18.05
N GLN A 230 18.06 30.09 19.33
CA GLN A 230 18.87 28.96 19.80
C GLN A 230 18.40 27.60 19.25
N LEU A 231 17.14 27.48 18.77
CA LEU A 231 16.55 26.26 18.23
C LEU A 231 16.94 26.10 16.76
N LYS A 232 17.74 25.07 16.44
CA LYS A 232 18.22 24.79 15.08
C LYS A 232 17.69 23.47 14.52
N ASP A 233 17.36 22.51 15.36
CA ASP A 233 16.96 21.17 14.98
C ASP A 233 15.45 21.10 14.73
N SER A 234 15.05 21.16 13.45
CA SER A 234 13.65 21.12 13.05
C SER A 234 13.01 19.75 13.31
N HIS A 235 13.76 18.65 13.23
CA HIS A 235 13.25 17.30 13.53
C HIS A 235 12.92 17.17 15.00
N LYS A 236 13.87 17.52 15.86
CA LYS A 236 13.69 17.54 17.32
C LYS A 236 12.46 18.36 17.71
N LEU A 237 12.27 19.51 17.08
CA LEU A 237 11.15 20.41 17.36
C LEU A 237 9.81 19.82 16.89
N PHE A 238 9.76 19.26 15.67
CA PHE A 238 8.55 18.66 15.14
C PHE A 238 8.10 17.45 15.97
N GLU A 239 9.05 16.62 16.39
CA GLU A 239 8.77 15.47 17.25
C GLU A 239 8.31 15.89 18.65
N GLU A 240 8.85 16.99 19.21
CA GLU A 240 8.37 17.53 20.47
C GLU A 240 6.91 18.01 20.35
N PHE A 241 6.54 18.66 19.24
CA PHE A 241 5.16 19.09 19.02
C PHE A 241 4.23 17.88 18.95
N ARG A 242 4.58 16.89 18.14
CA ARG A 242 3.76 15.69 17.95
C ARG A 242 3.77 14.74 19.15
N GLY A 243 4.97 14.46 19.68
CA GLY A 243 5.13 13.43 20.72
C GLY A 243 4.79 13.91 22.12
N VAL A 244 4.97 15.20 22.40
CA VAL A 244 4.83 15.77 23.75
C VAL A 244 3.66 16.73 23.83
N ILE A 245 3.70 17.85 23.08
CA ILE A 245 2.74 18.95 23.30
C ILE A 245 1.32 18.54 22.88
N THR A 246 1.16 17.89 21.73
CA THR A 246 -0.17 17.47 21.21
C THR A 246 -0.48 16.00 21.43
N GLY A 247 0.53 15.14 21.67
CA GLY A 247 0.38 13.69 21.63
C GLY A 247 0.20 12.97 22.98
N THR A 248 0.60 13.59 24.10
CA THR A 248 0.63 12.89 25.42
C THR A 248 -0.68 12.92 26.16
N ILE A 249 -1.50 13.95 26.00
CA ILE A 249 -2.74 14.19 26.76
C ILE A 249 -3.97 13.77 25.97
N ILE A 250 -4.99 13.36 26.69
CA ILE A 250 -6.26 12.86 26.09
C ILE A 250 -7.47 13.71 26.50
N ASP A 251 -7.31 14.60 27.47
CA ASP A 251 -8.37 15.47 28.02
C ASP A 251 -8.36 16.89 27.46
N LYS A 252 -7.30 17.27 26.75
CA LYS A 252 -7.14 18.58 26.09
C LYS A 252 -6.51 18.39 24.73
N SER A 253 -6.69 19.37 23.84
CA SER A 253 -6.11 19.32 22.49
C SER A 253 -4.58 19.40 22.48
N TYR A 254 -3.99 20.08 23.44
CA TYR A 254 -2.53 20.21 23.66
C TYR A 254 -2.22 20.71 25.06
N LEU A 255 -0.98 20.50 25.51
CA LEU A 255 -0.47 21.00 26.79
C LEU A 255 -0.51 22.54 26.81
N SER A 256 -0.99 23.11 27.92
CA SER A 256 -0.84 24.54 28.12
C SER A 256 0.64 24.93 28.30
N ARG A 257 1.00 26.20 28.04
CA ARG A 257 2.37 26.71 28.25
C ARG A 257 2.89 26.39 29.64
N GLN A 258 2.05 26.59 30.66
CA GLN A 258 2.43 26.30 32.05
C GLN A 258 2.65 24.83 32.33
N ASP A 259 1.78 23.96 31.77
CA ASP A 259 1.90 22.51 31.94
C ASP A 259 3.16 22.00 31.22
N TYR A 260 3.44 22.50 30.00
CA TYR A 260 4.62 22.13 29.23
C TYR A 260 5.94 22.54 29.89
N ILE A 261 6.03 23.76 30.41
CA ILE A 261 7.24 24.26 31.10
C ILE A 261 7.51 23.43 32.37
N LYS A 262 6.45 23.04 33.09
CA LYS A 262 6.54 22.26 34.32
C LYS A 262 6.81 20.77 34.13
N LEU A 263 6.83 20.29 32.88
CA LEU A 263 7.11 18.86 32.61
C LEU A 263 8.41 18.43 33.27
N GLY A 264 8.43 17.18 33.76
CA GLY A 264 9.64 16.55 34.24
C GLY A 264 10.70 16.40 33.14
N ILE A 265 11.94 16.14 33.51
CA ILE A 265 13.04 15.91 32.56
C ILE A 265 12.79 14.67 31.69
N LYS A 266 12.02 13.73 32.19
CA LYS A 266 11.63 12.48 31.46
C LYS A 266 10.48 12.67 30.47
N GLU A 267 9.90 13.86 30.37
CA GLU A 267 8.66 14.11 29.64
C GLU A 267 8.82 15.07 28.46
N SER A 268 10.06 15.58 28.23
CA SER A 268 10.40 16.45 27.10
C SER A 268 11.86 16.21 26.70
N ILE A 269 12.16 16.33 25.40
CA ILE A 269 13.54 16.24 24.87
C ILE A 269 14.27 17.59 24.93
N PHE A 270 13.57 18.67 25.35
CA PHE A 270 14.16 19.99 25.57
C PHE A 270 14.40 20.24 27.05
N LEU A 271 15.52 20.88 27.35
CA LEU A 271 15.83 21.32 28.69
C LEU A 271 14.82 22.38 29.16
N ALA A 272 14.66 22.51 30.48
CA ALA A 272 13.67 23.42 31.04
C ALA A 272 13.84 24.87 30.57
N GLU A 273 15.09 25.31 30.37
CA GLU A 273 15.46 26.65 29.87
C GLU A 273 15.14 26.87 28.38
N GLU A 274 15.01 25.82 27.58
CA GLU A 274 14.67 25.86 26.15
C GLU A 274 13.16 25.89 25.91
N ARG A 275 12.36 25.39 26.84
CA ARG A 275 10.93 25.12 26.67
C ARG A 275 10.07 26.34 26.40
N GLU A 276 10.43 27.50 26.97
CA GLU A 276 9.76 28.79 26.64
C GLU A 276 9.89 29.09 25.15
N SER A 277 11.11 29.01 24.62
CA SER A 277 11.37 29.26 23.19
C SER A 277 10.70 28.22 22.29
N VAL A 278 10.63 26.94 22.71
CA VAL A 278 9.92 25.88 21.99
C VAL A 278 8.44 26.18 21.91
N TYR A 279 7.84 26.62 23.01
CA TYR A 279 6.40 26.93 23.05
C TYR A 279 6.05 28.16 22.20
N ASP A 280 6.93 29.17 22.16
CA ASP A 280 6.77 30.32 21.27
C ASP A 280 6.72 29.93 19.79
N VAL A 281 7.51 28.94 19.40
CA VAL A 281 7.47 28.38 18.04
C VAL A 281 6.21 27.53 17.84
N PHE A 282 5.75 26.81 18.87
CA PHE A 282 4.51 26.03 18.80
C PHE A 282 3.27 26.92 18.57
N GLU A 283 3.18 28.08 19.22
CA GLU A 283 2.08 29.03 18.98
C GLU A 283 2.09 29.54 17.53
N LYS A 284 3.28 29.84 16.97
CA LYS A 284 3.40 30.18 15.54
C LYS A 284 3.04 29.01 14.62
N TYR A 285 3.33 27.77 15.03
CA TYR A 285 2.93 26.58 14.29
C TYR A 285 1.41 26.45 14.22
N LEU A 286 0.68 26.71 15.28
CA LEU A 286 -0.79 26.69 15.25
C LEU A 286 -1.36 27.74 14.27
N VAL A 287 -0.79 28.94 14.23
CA VAL A 287 -1.17 29.97 13.25
C VAL A 287 -0.86 29.51 11.83
N PHE A 288 0.33 28.93 11.61
CA PHE A 288 0.74 28.39 10.31
C PHE A 288 -0.23 27.31 9.80
N LEU A 289 -0.68 26.40 10.65
CA LEU A 289 -1.67 25.38 10.27
C LEU A 289 -2.95 26.02 9.73
N GLN A 290 -3.46 27.06 10.41
CA GLN A 290 -4.68 27.76 9.99
C GLN A 290 -4.48 28.51 8.68
N GLU A 291 -3.40 29.28 8.53
CA GLU A 291 -3.12 30.10 7.33
C GLU A 291 -2.92 29.26 6.07
N GLN A 292 -2.34 28.06 6.20
CA GLN A 292 -2.02 27.19 5.07
C GLN A 292 -3.09 26.10 4.84
N ASN A 293 -4.19 26.13 5.58
CA ASN A 293 -5.23 25.12 5.54
C ASN A 293 -4.65 23.70 5.74
N LEU A 294 -3.84 23.55 6.79
CA LEU A 294 -3.20 22.30 7.21
C LEU A 294 -3.79 21.83 8.53
N TYR A 295 -3.65 20.53 8.80
CA TYR A 295 -4.04 19.97 10.09
C TYR A 295 -2.94 19.10 10.69
N ASP A 296 -2.89 19.05 12.03
CA ASP A 296 -2.09 18.14 12.82
C ASP A 296 -2.95 16.93 13.22
N ALA A 297 -2.42 15.72 13.01
CA ALA A 297 -3.16 14.48 13.24
C ALA A 297 -3.59 14.30 14.71
N ASN A 298 -2.81 14.78 15.69
CA ASN A 298 -3.16 14.68 17.10
C ASN A 298 -4.28 15.67 17.48
N LEU A 299 -4.22 16.90 16.96
CA LEU A 299 -5.29 17.88 17.18
C LEU A 299 -6.61 17.39 16.61
N ILE A 300 -6.59 16.81 15.40
CA ILE A 300 -7.76 16.16 14.80
C ILE A 300 -8.21 14.95 15.61
N SER A 301 -7.28 14.13 16.11
CA SER A 301 -7.63 12.97 16.95
C SER A 301 -8.41 13.39 18.19
N PHE A 302 -8.01 14.49 18.83
CA PHE A 302 -8.74 15.03 19.96
C PHE A 302 -10.15 15.51 19.59
N GLN A 303 -10.29 16.24 18.49
CA GLN A 303 -11.60 16.69 17.99
C GLN A 303 -12.52 15.50 17.64
N HIS A 304 -11.94 14.43 17.09
CA HIS A 304 -12.69 13.23 16.72
C HIS A 304 -13.09 12.35 17.91
N LEU A 305 -12.61 12.62 19.13
CA LEU A 305 -13.06 11.88 20.31
C LEU A 305 -14.58 12.03 20.54
N GLU A 306 -15.14 13.20 20.30
CA GLU A 306 -16.58 13.44 20.46
C GLU A 306 -17.43 12.79 19.36
N LEU A 307 -16.82 12.64 18.15
CA LEU A 307 -17.49 12.07 16.98
C LEU A 307 -17.38 10.54 16.94
N SER A 308 -16.40 9.97 17.67
CA SER A 308 -16.14 8.55 17.66
C SER A 308 -17.17 7.76 18.47
N SER A 309 -17.64 6.66 17.91
CA SER A 309 -18.53 5.70 18.57
C SER A 309 -17.96 4.27 18.47
N PRO A 310 -18.33 3.36 19.39
CA PRO A 310 -17.97 1.95 19.31
C PRO A 310 -18.48 1.31 18.00
N ARG A 311 -17.54 0.85 17.17
CA ARG A 311 -17.83 0.32 15.83
C ARG A 311 -17.29 -1.09 15.58
N TYR A 312 -16.13 -1.41 16.14
CA TYR A 312 -15.44 -2.65 15.88
C TYR A 312 -15.63 -3.66 17.02
N ASP A 313 -15.79 -4.93 16.64
CA ASP A 313 -15.80 -6.05 17.59
C ASP A 313 -14.38 -6.42 18.02
N PHE A 314 -13.37 -6.14 17.17
CA PHE A 314 -11.98 -6.47 17.42
C PHE A 314 -11.02 -5.46 16.79
N VAL A 315 -9.95 -5.10 17.49
CA VAL A 315 -8.95 -4.15 17.00
C VAL A 315 -7.54 -4.73 17.10
N ILE A 316 -6.79 -4.60 16.02
CA ILE A 316 -5.36 -4.91 15.96
C ILE A 316 -4.60 -3.63 15.65
N ILE A 317 -3.62 -3.32 16.50
CA ILE A 317 -2.69 -2.20 16.28
C ILE A 317 -1.30 -2.77 16.09
N ASP A 318 -0.75 -2.62 14.88
CA ASP A 318 0.63 -3.01 14.59
C ASP A 318 1.55 -1.79 14.62
N GLU A 319 2.81 -1.98 15.06
CA GLU A 319 3.79 -0.91 15.31
C GLU A 319 3.25 0.18 16.25
N VAL A 320 2.61 -0.25 17.34
CA VAL A 320 1.92 0.64 18.31
C VAL A 320 2.82 1.75 18.86
N GLN A 321 4.15 1.54 18.92
CA GLN A 321 5.11 2.54 19.38
C GLN A 321 5.19 3.79 18.47
N ASP A 322 4.62 3.76 17.29
CA ASP A 322 4.58 4.87 16.34
C ASP A 322 3.37 5.78 16.54
N LEU A 323 2.41 5.35 17.37
CA LEU A 323 1.21 6.09 17.70
C LEU A 323 1.40 6.90 18.99
N THR A 324 0.80 8.07 19.03
CA THR A 324 0.73 8.88 20.25
C THR A 324 -0.39 8.41 21.18
N ASN A 325 -0.39 8.87 22.44
CA ASN A 325 -1.42 8.45 23.39
C ASN A 325 -2.82 8.85 22.95
N ILE A 326 -3.00 10.06 22.38
CA ILE A 326 -4.30 10.52 21.90
C ILE A 326 -4.78 9.69 20.71
N GLN A 327 -3.87 9.31 19.80
CA GLN A 327 -4.18 8.46 18.66
C GLN A 327 -4.60 7.07 19.09
N LEU A 328 -3.82 6.47 20.00
CA LEU A 328 -4.13 5.16 20.57
C LEU A 328 -5.48 5.17 21.31
N TYR A 329 -5.74 6.20 22.12
CA TYR A 329 -7.00 6.36 22.84
C TYR A 329 -8.19 6.46 21.89
N LEU A 330 -8.08 7.22 20.80
CA LEU A 330 -9.11 7.33 19.78
C LEU A 330 -9.44 5.99 19.12
N ILE A 331 -8.38 5.20 18.78
CA ILE A 331 -8.58 3.85 18.21
C ILE A 331 -9.30 2.95 19.18
N ILE A 332 -8.87 2.89 20.44
CA ILE A 332 -9.46 2.03 21.47
C ILE A 332 -10.93 2.41 21.74
N LYS A 333 -11.25 3.70 21.71
CA LYS A 333 -12.63 4.18 21.84
C LYS A 333 -13.57 3.65 20.78
N SER A 334 -13.05 3.20 19.64
CA SER A 334 -13.84 2.58 18.57
C SER A 334 -14.22 1.11 18.82
N LEU A 335 -13.69 0.47 19.88
CA LEU A 335 -14.05 -0.89 20.30
C LEU A 335 -15.41 -0.92 20.98
N ARG A 336 -16.20 -1.97 20.67
CA ARG A 336 -17.45 -2.28 21.38
C ARG A 336 -17.20 -2.85 22.77
N GLN A 337 -16.14 -3.66 22.91
CA GLN A 337 -15.69 -4.20 24.18
C GLN A 337 -14.20 -3.89 24.37
N ALA A 338 -13.86 -3.24 25.46
CA ALA A 338 -12.52 -2.70 25.71
C ALA A 338 -11.40 -3.76 25.78
N GLN A 339 -11.73 -5.04 25.89
CA GLN A 339 -10.77 -6.15 26.00
C GLN A 339 -10.46 -6.86 24.66
N ASP A 340 -11.17 -6.53 23.57
CA ASP A 340 -11.07 -7.27 22.31
C ASP A 340 -10.01 -6.65 21.38
N PHE A 341 -8.75 -6.73 21.81
CA PHE A 341 -7.63 -6.17 21.06
C PHE A 341 -6.35 -7.01 21.06
N ILE A 342 -5.51 -6.78 20.06
CA ILE A 342 -4.10 -7.15 20.02
C ILE A 342 -3.27 -5.91 19.71
N LEU A 343 -2.26 -5.62 20.55
CA LEU A 343 -1.26 -4.58 20.31
C LEU A 343 0.08 -5.24 19.99
N CYS A 344 0.75 -4.79 18.93
CA CYS A 344 2.07 -5.26 18.54
C CYS A 344 3.06 -4.11 18.45
N GLY A 345 4.28 -4.31 18.95
CA GLY A 345 5.31 -3.28 18.84
C GLY A 345 6.68 -3.66 19.39
N ASP A 346 7.61 -2.71 19.25
CA ASP A 346 8.98 -2.81 19.76
C ASP A 346 9.42 -1.49 20.41
N SER A 347 9.51 -1.45 21.73
CA SER A 347 9.94 -0.26 22.46
C SER A 347 11.41 0.13 22.21
N ASN A 348 12.23 -0.77 21.68
CA ASN A 348 13.62 -0.48 21.36
C ASN A 348 13.80 0.22 20.02
N GLN A 349 12.73 0.27 19.19
CA GLN A 349 12.72 0.98 17.90
C GLN A 349 12.12 2.39 17.98
N ILE A 350 11.97 2.94 19.18
CA ILE A 350 11.48 4.31 19.34
C ILE A 350 12.60 5.29 19.00
N VAL A 351 12.55 5.89 17.83
CA VAL A 351 13.39 7.01 17.37
C VAL A 351 12.67 8.34 17.46
N HIS A 352 11.49 8.34 18.02
CA HIS A 352 10.72 9.56 18.28
C HIS A 352 10.59 9.72 19.80
N PRO A 353 10.63 10.95 20.33
CA PRO A 353 10.45 11.19 21.75
C PRO A 353 8.97 11.17 22.17
N ASN A 354 8.17 10.29 21.55
CA ASN A 354 6.91 9.94 22.15
C ASN A 354 7.26 9.10 23.39
N PHE A 355 6.94 9.55 24.56
CA PHE A 355 7.21 8.85 25.79
C PHE A 355 6.33 7.60 25.94
N PHE A 356 6.40 6.75 24.90
CA PHE A 356 5.75 5.47 24.83
C PHE A 356 6.23 4.59 25.99
N SER A 357 5.31 4.00 26.71
CA SER A 357 5.59 3.07 27.78
C SER A 357 4.44 2.07 27.84
N TRP A 358 4.80 0.79 27.90
CA TRP A 358 3.83 -0.29 28.11
C TRP A 358 3.01 -0.08 29.38
N SER A 359 3.63 0.50 30.43
CA SER A 359 2.93 0.86 31.67
C SER A 359 1.87 1.94 31.47
N LYS A 360 2.12 2.94 30.62
CA LYS A 360 1.13 3.97 30.26
C LYS A 360 -0.02 3.37 29.47
N ILE A 361 0.28 2.48 28.51
CA ILE A 361 -0.74 1.75 27.76
C ILE A 361 -1.61 0.92 28.72
N LYS A 362 -1.00 0.15 29.63
CA LYS A 362 -1.75 -0.58 30.64
C LYS A 362 -2.69 0.36 31.42
N ASN A 363 -2.20 1.51 31.85
CA ASN A 363 -3.00 2.48 32.62
C ASN A 363 -4.18 3.03 31.82
N LEU A 364 -4.06 3.22 30.52
CA LEU A 364 -5.17 3.62 29.65
C LEU A 364 -6.32 2.61 29.67
N PHE A 365 -5.99 1.32 29.79
CA PHE A 365 -6.98 0.24 29.89
C PHE A 365 -7.53 0.09 31.32
N TYR A 366 -6.72 0.29 32.34
CA TYR A 366 -7.14 0.16 33.77
C TYR A 366 -8.01 1.31 34.26
N GLN A 367 -8.02 2.45 33.59
CA GLN A 367 -8.93 3.57 33.94
C GLN A 367 -10.39 3.29 33.52
N GLN A 368 -10.64 2.28 32.71
CA GLN A 368 -11.98 1.77 32.42
C GLN A 368 -12.30 0.70 33.49
N GLU A 369 -13.20 1.01 34.42
CA GLU A 369 -13.53 0.24 35.65
C GLU A 369 -13.94 -1.23 35.41
N ASP A 370 -14.18 -1.65 34.16
CA ASP A 370 -14.72 -2.96 33.79
C ASP A 370 -13.69 -4.01 33.35
N ILE A 371 -12.37 -3.70 33.30
CA ILE A 371 -11.39 -4.65 32.77
C ILE A 371 -10.74 -5.45 33.91
N GLN A 372 -11.29 -6.62 34.20
CA GLN A 372 -10.59 -7.66 34.99
C GLN A 372 -9.66 -8.45 34.07
N ILE A 373 -8.41 -8.03 33.96
CA ILE A 373 -7.38 -8.79 33.21
C ILE A 373 -6.88 -9.91 34.13
N SER A 374 -7.35 -11.12 33.89
CA SER A 374 -6.84 -12.32 34.54
C SER A 374 -5.66 -12.87 33.72
N GLY A 375 -4.44 -12.61 34.16
CA GLY A 375 -3.25 -13.18 33.54
C GLY A 375 -2.21 -12.16 33.04
N GLU A 376 -1.08 -12.66 32.55
CA GLU A 376 -0.05 -11.81 31.94
C GLU A 376 -0.49 -11.35 30.57
N LEU A 377 -0.82 -10.06 30.46
CA LEU A 377 -1.25 -9.40 29.22
C LEU A 377 -0.16 -9.36 28.16
N ILE A 378 1.10 -9.31 28.58
CA ILE A 378 2.26 -9.08 27.70
C ILE A 378 2.96 -10.39 27.38
N ARG A 379 3.30 -10.56 26.11
CA ARG A 379 4.09 -11.67 25.58
C ARG A 379 5.25 -11.15 24.77
N ILE A 380 6.43 -11.73 24.97
CA ILE A 380 7.67 -11.29 24.33
C ILE A 380 8.09 -12.33 23.29
N LEU A 381 8.36 -11.85 22.06
CA LEU A 381 8.99 -12.61 20.99
C LEU A 381 10.46 -12.19 20.92
N ASN A 382 11.36 -13.04 21.40
CA ASN A 382 12.79 -12.77 21.46
C ASN A 382 13.57 -13.32 20.26
N THR A 383 12.97 -14.14 19.40
CA THR A 383 13.64 -14.74 18.26
C THR A 383 13.65 -13.80 17.07
N ASN A 384 14.80 -13.59 16.43
CA ASN A 384 14.98 -12.80 15.22
C ASN A 384 15.33 -13.73 14.04
N TYR A 385 14.49 -13.70 13.03
CA TYR A 385 14.64 -14.48 11.79
C TYR A 385 15.25 -13.70 10.64
N ARG A 386 15.59 -12.43 10.83
CA ARG A 386 15.92 -11.49 9.80
C ARG A 386 17.41 -11.17 9.73
N ASN A 387 17.97 -10.70 10.84
CA ASN A 387 19.34 -10.22 10.90
C ASN A 387 20.33 -11.36 11.09
N SER A 388 21.54 -11.19 10.56
CA SER A 388 22.65 -12.14 10.81
C SER A 388 22.98 -12.21 12.32
N PRO A 389 23.59 -13.33 12.80
CA PRO A 389 23.99 -13.45 14.19
C PRO A 389 24.92 -12.32 14.64
N GLN A 390 25.81 -11.86 13.77
CA GLN A 390 26.79 -10.80 14.08
C GLN A 390 26.09 -9.44 14.26
N VAL A 391 25.12 -9.12 13.40
CA VAL A 391 24.29 -7.91 13.55
C VAL A 391 23.44 -7.99 14.83
N THR A 392 22.89 -9.16 15.13
CA THR A 392 22.09 -9.38 16.34
C THR A 392 22.95 -9.25 17.60
N ASP A 393 24.19 -9.78 17.60
CA ASP A 393 25.11 -9.68 18.73
C ASP A 393 25.46 -8.23 19.05
N ILE A 394 25.86 -7.44 18.05
CA ILE A 394 26.19 -6.02 18.28
C ILE A 394 24.95 -5.22 18.71
N ALA A 395 23.78 -5.51 18.17
CA ALA A 395 22.51 -4.92 18.60
C ALA A 395 22.21 -5.25 20.09
N ASN A 396 22.45 -6.49 20.50
CA ASN A 396 22.31 -6.92 21.90
C ASN A 396 23.29 -6.22 22.85
N LYS A 397 24.54 -5.99 22.41
CA LYS A 397 25.51 -5.19 23.20
C LYS A 397 24.99 -3.76 23.43
N VAL A 398 24.43 -3.13 22.37
CA VAL A 398 23.79 -1.81 22.49
C VAL A 398 22.62 -1.84 23.50
N LEU A 399 21.78 -2.88 23.48
CA LEU A 399 20.70 -3.05 24.48
C LEU A 399 21.24 -3.24 25.88
N LYS A 400 22.30 -4.03 26.07
CA LYS A 400 22.97 -4.21 27.38
C LYS A 400 23.49 -2.88 27.90
N ILE A 401 24.20 -2.09 27.08
CA ILE A 401 24.68 -0.75 27.47
C ILE A 401 23.51 0.15 27.90
N LYS A 402 22.43 0.15 27.10
CA LYS A 402 21.19 0.90 27.41
C LYS A 402 20.65 0.49 28.81
N HIS A 403 20.53 -0.79 29.09
CA HIS A 403 19.98 -1.28 30.35
C HIS A 403 20.87 -0.97 31.53
N LEU A 404 22.18 -1.12 31.38
CA LEU A 404 23.15 -0.83 32.44
C LEU A 404 23.15 0.67 32.79
N ARG A 405 23.09 1.51 31.81
CA ARG A 405 23.17 2.97 31.98
C ARG A 405 21.86 3.60 32.47
N PHE A 406 20.74 3.22 31.87
CA PHE A 406 19.45 3.88 32.11
C PHE A 406 18.47 3.07 32.95
N GLY A 407 18.76 1.78 33.18
CA GLY A 407 17.79 0.85 33.72
C GLY A 407 16.64 0.53 32.73
N SER A 408 15.73 -0.32 33.12
CA SER A 408 14.53 -0.63 32.34
C SER A 408 13.38 0.25 32.82
N ILE A 409 12.66 0.87 31.85
CA ILE A 409 11.42 1.61 32.12
C ILE A 409 10.35 0.60 32.58
N ASP A 410 10.25 -0.50 31.85
CA ASP A 410 9.30 -1.59 32.02
C ASP A 410 10.07 -2.91 32.09
N LYS A 411 9.56 -3.89 32.85
CA LYS A 411 10.11 -5.26 32.85
C LYS A 411 10.07 -5.87 31.45
N GLU A 412 9.08 -5.51 30.70
CA GLU A 412 8.77 -6.03 29.38
C GLU A 412 9.71 -5.50 28.26
N SER A 413 10.43 -4.41 28.52
CA SER A 413 11.48 -3.92 27.62
C SER A 413 12.84 -4.57 27.88
N HIS A 414 12.93 -5.50 28.85
CA HIS A 414 14.16 -6.10 29.34
C HIS A 414 14.35 -7.49 28.73
N TYR A 415 14.63 -7.55 27.44
CA TYR A 415 14.93 -8.82 26.76
C TYR A 415 16.07 -8.64 25.75
N LEU A 416 16.79 -9.73 25.52
CA LEU A 416 17.76 -9.84 24.42
C LEU A 416 17.16 -10.63 23.28
N VAL A 417 17.66 -10.37 22.09
CA VAL A 417 17.19 -10.97 20.84
C VAL A 417 18.04 -12.21 20.53
N GLU A 418 17.38 -13.32 20.24
CA GLU A 418 18.02 -14.57 19.82
C GLU A 418 18.00 -14.69 18.32
N SER A 419 19.16 -14.87 17.69
CA SER A 419 19.24 -15.05 16.25
C SER A 419 19.10 -16.53 15.87
N THR A 420 18.34 -16.80 14.79
CA THR A 420 18.24 -18.15 14.20
C THR A 420 19.43 -18.55 13.32
N GLY A 421 20.33 -17.65 13.03
CA GLY A 421 21.68 -17.91 12.54
C GLY A 421 21.83 -18.45 11.12
N HIS A 422 20.84 -18.31 10.26
CA HIS A 422 20.92 -18.90 8.91
C HIS A 422 21.83 -18.17 7.95
N THR A 423 22.02 -16.86 8.09
CA THR A 423 22.86 -16.05 7.20
C THR A 423 24.00 -15.46 7.99
N GLN A 424 25.24 -15.86 7.68
CA GLN A 424 26.44 -15.27 8.28
C GLN A 424 26.65 -13.85 7.75
N GLY A 425 27.03 -12.94 8.66
CA GLY A 425 27.36 -11.55 8.35
C GLY A 425 28.68 -11.13 8.96
N GLU A 426 29.10 -9.92 8.69
CA GLU A 426 30.34 -9.36 9.22
C GLU A 426 30.14 -7.90 9.63
N ILE A 427 30.92 -7.47 10.64
CA ILE A 427 30.99 -6.06 11.06
C ILE A 427 32.40 -5.58 10.74
N PHE A 428 32.49 -4.63 9.78
CA PHE A 428 33.74 -4.01 9.37
C PHE A 428 33.85 -2.64 10.05
N PHE A 429 34.98 -2.37 10.68
CA PHE A 429 35.21 -1.08 11.33
C PHE A 429 36.38 -0.34 10.69
N PHE A 430 36.16 0.89 10.28
CA PHE A 430 37.12 1.72 9.57
C PHE A 430 37.27 3.11 10.22
N GLN A 431 38.50 3.64 10.21
CA GLN A 431 38.71 5.04 10.45
C GLN A 431 38.27 5.85 9.22
N ASP A 432 37.61 7.01 9.45
CA ASP A 432 37.19 7.89 8.36
C ASP A 432 38.39 8.54 7.68
N THR A 433 38.76 8.00 6.52
CA THR A 433 39.81 8.53 5.66
C THR A 433 39.28 8.76 4.24
N ALA A 434 39.89 9.67 3.49
CA ALA A 434 39.49 9.93 2.11
C ALA A 434 39.58 8.66 1.25
N ILE A 435 40.54 7.79 1.52
CA ILE A 435 40.78 6.53 0.76
C ILE A 435 39.60 5.58 1.01
N ILE A 436 39.22 5.35 2.26
CA ILE A 436 38.10 4.44 2.62
C ILE A 436 36.78 4.97 2.04
N ARG A 437 36.50 6.29 2.15
CA ARG A 437 35.28 6.86 1.55
C ARG A 437 35.22 6.66 0.04
N GLN A 438 36.30 6.96 -0.67
CA GLN A 438 36.36 6.80 -2.13
C GLN A 438 36.25 5.34 -2.56
N GLU A 439 36.84 4.43 -1.82
CA GLU A 439 36.82 3.01 -2.14
C GLU A 439 35.40 2.44 -1.90
N LEU A 440 34.75 2.78 -0.79
CA LEU A 440 33.36 2.40 -0.53
C LEU A 440 32.41 3.01 -1.57
N ASP A 441 32.49 4.31 -1.84
CA ASP A 441 31.64 4.94 -2.85
C ASP A 441 31.81 4.25 -4.20
N SER A 442 33.05 4.05 -4.65
CA SER A 442 33.33 3.45 -5.97
C SER A 442 32.71 2.05 -6.12
N LYS A 443 32.67 1.26 -5.03
CA LYS A 443 32.22 -0.13 -5.02
C LYS A 443 30.72 -0.30 -4.76
N THR A 444 30.05 0.71 -4.17
CA THR A 444 28.66 0.58 -3.68
C THR A 444 27.65 1.50 -4.35
N LYS A 445 28.09 2.62 -4.96
CA LYS A 445 27.21 3.65 -5.51
C LYS A 445 26.19 3.19 -6.55
N THR A 446 26.49 2.08 -7.24
CA THR A 446 25.60 1.50 -8.26
C THR A 446 24.83 0.28 -7.76
N SER A 447 24.82 0.03 -6.44
CA SER A 447 24.16 -1.12 -5.83
C SER A 447 23.00 -0.70 -4.95
N THR A 448 21.85 -1.34 -5.13
CA THR A 448 20.68 -1.20 -4.25
C THR A 448 20.79 -2.01 -2.95
N LEU A 449 21.85 -2.81 -2.80
CA LEU A 449 22.07 -3.64 -1.62
C LEU A 449 22.74 -2.89 -0.47
N PHE A 450 23.19 -1.64 -0.70
CA PHE A 450 23.88 -0.80 0.27
C PHE A 450 23.10 0.48 0.53
N ALA A 451 22.99 0.87 1.80
CA ALA A 451 22.50 2.17 2.20
C ALA A 451 23.44 2.83 3.21
N VAL A 452 23.58 4.15 3.11
CA VAL A 452 24.34 4.96 4.07
C VAL A 452 23.35 5.52 5.10
N ILE A 453 23.64 5.30 6.38
CA ILE A 453 22.81 5.82 7.47
C ILE A 453 23.64 6.77 8.34
N VAL A 454 23.05 7.92 8.61
CA VAL A 454 23.59 8.97 9.48
C VAL A 454 22.55 9.38 10.52
N MET A 455 22.96 10.14 11.54
CA MET A 455 22.07 10.51 12.64
C MET A 455 21.07 11.63 12.28
N THR A 456 21.53 12.69 11.59
CA THR A 456 20.75 13.93 11.35
C THR A 456 20.73 14.33 9.87
N ASP A 457 19.85 15.30 9.53
CA ASP A 457 19.78 15.85 8.17
C ASP A 457 21.07 16.60 7.76
N ASP A 458 21.69 17.37 8.68
CA ASP A 458 22.95 18.05 8.39
C ASP A 458 24.06 17.06 8.05
N GLN A 459 24.10 15.94 8.75
CA GLN A 459 25.05 14.85 8.45
C GLN A 459 24.73 14.16 7.13
N LYS A 460 23.43 14.02 6.77
CA LYS A 460 23.01 13.50 5.48
C LYS A 460 23.55 14.36 4.33
N PHE A 461 23.41 15.67 4.41
CA PHE A 461 23.99 16.58 3.41
C PHE A 461 25.51 16.47 3.33
N ALA A 462 26.19 16.32 4.46
CA ALA A 462 27.64 16.12 4.48
C ALA A 462 28.03 14.74 3.87
N ALA A 463 27.31 13.69 4.18
CA ALA A 463 27.55 12.34 3.63
C ALA A 463 27.33 12.30 2.12
N GLN A 464 26.33 13.00 1.59
CA GLN A 464 26.03 13.08 0.15
C GLN A 464 27.17 13.75 -0.66
N GLN A 465 28.10 14.45 -0.03
CA GLN A 465 29.30 14.97 -0.69
C GLN A 465 30.35 13.88 -0.96
N TYR A 466 30.30 12.79 -0.22
CA TYR A 466 31.28 11.70 -0.30
C TYR A 466 30.72 10.42 -0.93
N PHE A 467 29.41 10.18 -0.74
CA PHE A 467 28.71 9.01 -1.25
C PHE A 467 27.74 9.41 -2.36
N SER A 468 28.06 8.97 -3.57
CA SER A 468 27.29 9.27 -4.79
C SER A 468 26.00 8.43 -4.91
N THR A 469 25.82 7.44 -4.03
CA THR A 469 24.56 6.66 -4.00
C THR A 469 23.37 7.56 -3.62
N PRO A 470 22.20 7.41 -4.26
CA PRO A 470 20.97 8.06 -3.80
C PRO A 470 20.43 7.51 -2.47
N LEU A 471 20.93 6.35 -2.01
CA LEU A 471 20.47 5.66 -0.80
C LEU A 471 21.20 6.16 0.45
N VAL A 472 21.09 7.45 0.74
CA VAL A 472 21.59 8.10 1.96
C VAL A 472 20.41 8.57 2.79
N PHE A 473 20.34 8.11 4.05
CA PHE A 473 19.21 8.33 4.94
C PHE A 473 19.67 8.85 6.29
N ASN A 474 18.89 9.76 6.88
CA ASN A 474 18.97 10.00 8.32
C ASN A 474 18.25 8.87 9.08
N ILE A 475 18.38 8.84 10.40
CA ILE A 475 17.83 7.74 11.21
C ILE A 475 16.30 7.66 11.17
N GLN A 476 15.60 8.78 11.04
CA GLN A 476 14.14 8.83 10.96
C GLN A 476 13.66 8.26 9.62
N GLU A 477 14.36 8.60 8.53
CA GLU A 477 14.09 8.07 7.18
C GLU A 477 14.43 6.58 7.08
N ALA A 478 15.49 6.13 7.77
CA ALA A 478 15.93 4.74 7.78
C ALA A 478 14.94 3.80 8.50
N LYS A 479 14.06 4.33 9.32
CA LYS A 479 13.07 3.53 10.03
C LYS A 479 12.13 2.81 9.05
N GLY A 480 11.96 1.49 9.23
CA GLY A 480 11.16 0.65 8.33
C GLY A 480 11.86 0.23 7.04
N LEU A 481 13.06 0.76 6.75
CA LEU A 481 13.91 0.32 5.66
C LEU A 481 14.79 -0.86 6.07
N GLU A 482 15.23 -1.65 5.10
CA GLU A 482 16.11 -2.78 5.28
C GLU A 482 16.99 -2.96 4.06
N TYR A 483 18.30 -3.18 4.30
CA TYR A 483 19.27 -3.40 3.24
C TYR A 483 20.19 -4.56 3.62
N GLU A 484 20.71 -5.26 2.63
CA GLU A 484 21.65 -6.35 2.89
C GLU A 484 22.89 -5.84 3.66
N ASN A 485 23.36 -4.64 3.29
CA ASN A 485 24.55 -4.02 3.87
C ASN A 485 24.25 -2.55 4.25
N ILE A 486 24.69 -2.15 5.44
CA ILE A 486 24.57 -0.77 5.91
C ILE A 486 25.94 -0.15 6.09
N ILE A 487 26.11 1.08 5.63
CA ILE A 487 27.27 1.93 5.92
C ILE A 487 26.85 2.93 7.01
N LEU A 488 27.36 2.77 8.22
CA LEU A 488 27.20 3.75 9.31
C LEU A 488 28.33 4.77 9.19
N TYR A 489 27.97 6.01 8.81
CA TYR A 489 28.97 7.06 8.55
C TYR A 489 28.96 8.13 9.61
N ASN A 490 30.05 8.20 10.38
CA ASN A 490 30.26 9.19 11.48
C ASN A 490 29.06 9.28 12.43
N PHE A 491 28.40 8.15 12.65
CA PHE A 491 27.14 8.10 13.44
C PHE A 491 27.37 8.50 14.90
N LEU A 492 28.52 8.11 15.47
CA LEU A 492 28.92 8.43 16.83
C LEU A 492 29.77 9.71 16.91
N SER A 493 30.70 9.91 15.99
CA SER A 493 31.68 10.98 16.06
C SER A 493 31.07 12.38 16.02
N GLN A 494 29.96 12.57 15.34
CA GLN A 494 29.28 13.88 15.27
C GLN A 494 28.44 14.21 16.50
N GLU A 495 28.06 13.19 17.27
CA GLU A 495 27.34 13.31 18.54
C GLU A 495 28.20 12.79 19.71
N GLU A 496 29.50 12.98 19.60
CA GLU A 496 30.53 12.38 20.47
C GLU A 496 30.25 12.55 21.93
N ASN A 497 29.98 13.78 22.39
CA ASN A 497 29.73 14.05 23.80
C ASN A 497 28.55 13.25 24.35
N ARG A 498 27.53 13.04 23.55
CA ARG A 498 26.32 12.30 23.96
C ARG A 498 26.62 10.82 24.13
N TYR A 499 27.37 10.24 23.21
CA TYR A 499 27.77 8.84 23.31
C TYR A 499 28.82 8.59 24.37
N ILE A 500 29.68 9.56 24.69
CA ILE A 500 30.56 9.52 25.86
C ILE A 500 29.72 9.46 27.16
N GLU A 501 28.69 10.29 27.28
CA GLU A 501 27.78 10.27 28.44
C GLU A 501 27.03 8.94 28.57
N ILE A 502 26.62 8.34 27.44
CA ILE A 502 25.98 7.02 27.41
C ILE A 502 26.93 5.94 27.93
N SER A 503 28.21 6.01 27.63
CA SER A 503 29.22 5.03 27.99
C SER A 503 29.68 5.13 29.47
N LYS A 504 29.43 6.25 30.13
CA LYS A 504 29.88 6.47 31.52
C LYS A 504 29.35 5.43 32.51
N GLY A 505 30.24 4.83 33.29
CA GLY A 505 29.90 3.85 34.34
C GLY A 505 29.44 2.47 33.80
N VAL A 506 29.66 2.19 32.53
CA VAL A 506 29.50 0.88 31.90
C VAL A 506 30.89 0.30 31.66
N PHE A 507 31.11 -0.94 32.08
CA PHE A 507 32.40 -1.63 31.92
C PHE A 507 32.21 -2.90 31.05
N LEU A 508 33.25 -3.32 30.35
CA LEU A 508 33.22 -4.53 29.51
C LEU A 508 32.79 -5.78 30.30
N ALA A 509 33.26 -5.91 31.54
CA ALA A 509 32.90 -7.02 32.42
C ALA A 509 31.38 -7.08 32.71
N ASP A 510 30.71 -5.92 32.76
CA ASP A 510 29.25 -5.87 32.99
C ASP A 510 28.46 -6.40 31.79
N LEU A 511 29.02 -6.28 30.56
CA LEU A 511 28.39 -6.73 29.32
C LEU A 511 28.42 -8.25 29.13
N GLU A 512 29.34 -8.95 29.86
CA GLU A 512 29.40 -10.41 29.83
C GLU A 512 28.36 -11.06 30.78
N LEU A 513 27.84 -10.29 31.72
CA LEU A 513 26.83 -10.78 32.67
C LEU A 513 25.44 -10.83 32.04
N ASP A 514 24.61 -11.73 32.57
CA ASP A 514 23.19 -11.76 32.26
C ASP A 514 22.50 -10.47 32.75
N ILE A 515 21.63 -9.92 31.94
CA ILE A 515 20.91 -8.70 32.28
C ILE A 515 19.95 -9.00 33.44
N GLN A 516 20.18 -8.37 34.57
CA GLN A 516 19.23 -8.38 35.69
C GLN A 516 18.36 -7.12 35.64
N TYR A 517 17.06 -7.28 35.87
CA TYR A 517 16.17 -6.15 36.04
C TYR A 517 16.64 -5.26 37.16
N ALA A 518 17.16 -4.10 36.84
CA ALA A 518 17.58 -3.10 37.82
C ALA A 518 16.93 -1.75 37.49
N ARG A 519 16.39 -1.10 38.51
CA ARG A 519 16.06 0.33 38.39
C ARG A 519 17.37 1.12 38.30
N SER A 520 17.41 2.18 37.49
CA SER A 520 18.59 3.06 37.36
C SER A 520 19.32 3.26 38.71
N LYS A 521 20.61 2.95 38.73
CA LYS A 521 21.47 3.14 39.91
C LYS A 521 21.60 4.62 40.26
N ASP A 522 21.50 5.51 39.31
CA ASP A 522 21.66 6.95 39.45
C ASP A 522 20.31 7.66 39.44
N LYS A 523 19.68 7.78 40.61
CA LYS A 523 18.41 8.50 40.78
C LYS A 523 18.56 10.02 40.77
N ALA A 524 19.79 10.52 40.85
CA ALA A 524 20.09 11.93 41.03
C ALA A 524 20.22 12.69 39.71
N ASP A 525 20.72 12.06 38.64
CA ASP A 525 20.91 12.69 37.35
C ASP A 525 19.80 12.28 36.36
N LYS A 526 18.76 13.09 36.37
CA LYS A 526 17.60 12.89 35.45
C LYS A 526 17.85 13.38 34.01
N SER A 527 18.96 14.09 33.75
CA SER A 527 19.31 14.59 32.42
C SER A 527 19.66 13.45 31.43
N ILE A 528 19.96 12.27 31.96
CA ILE A 528 20.39 11.09 31.22
C ILE A 528 19.30 10.54 30.30
N GLU A 529 18.05 10.75 30.62
CA GLU A 529 16.92 10.22 29.80
C GLU A 529 16.90 10.74 28.35
N ILE A 530 17.43 11.93 28.11
CA ILE A 530 17.58 12.52 26.77
C ILE A 530 18.47 11.62 25.89
N TYR A 531 19.46 10.96 26.48
CA TYR A 531 20.39 10.11 25.75
C TYR A 531 19.80 8.78 25.32
N LYS A 532 18.64 8.36 25.84
CA LYS A 532 17.94 7.16 25.39
C LYS A 532 17.56 7.21 23.92
N PHE A 533 17.24 8.41 23.43
CA PHE A 533 16.99 8.63 22.02
C PHE A 533 18.21 8.21 21.16
N TYR A 534 19.41 8.61 21.55
CA TYR A 534 20.62 8.34 20.78
C TYR A 534 20.97 6.84 20.77
N ILE A 535 20.84 6.15 21.90
CA ILE A 535 21.13 4.72 21.98
C ILE A 535 20.07 3.89 21.24
N ASN A 536 18.81 4.31 21.27
CA ASN A 536 17.76 3.71 20.44
C ASN A 536 18.00 3.96 18.94
N ALA A 537 18.43 5.16 18.57
CA ALA A 537 18.79 5.50 17.19
C ALA A 537 19.90 4.59 16.67
N LEU A 538 20.93 4.35 17.48
CA LEU A 538 21.99 3.41 17.14
C LEU A 538 21.48 1.98 16.98
N TYR A 539 20.64 1.51 17.90
CA TYR A 539 20.01 0.19 17.81
C TYR A 539 19.20 0.05 16.51
N VAL A 540 18.38 1.06 16.17
CA VAL A 540 17.62 1.06 14.93
C VAL A 540 18.54 1.04 13.72
N ALA A 541 19.58 1.87 13.68
CA ALA A 541 20.52 1.94 12.57
C ALA A 541 21.20 0.58 12.31
N ILE A 542 21.68 -0.07 13.36
CA ILE A 542 22.30 -1.41 13.30
C ILE A 542 21.31 -2.45 12.79
N THR A 543 20.08 -2.46 13.28
CA THR A 543 19.07 -3.46 12.91
C THR A 543 18.48 -3.25 11.50
N ARG A 544 18.88 -2.20 10.77
CA ARG A 544 18.58 -2.06 9.32
C ARG A 544 19.41 -2.97 8.45
N ALA A 545 20.58 -3.43 8.94
CA ALA A 545 21.44 -4.37 8.23
C ALA A 545 20.87 -5.80 8.31
N LEU A 546 20.62 -6.42 7.17
CA LEU A 546 20.27 -7.84 7.14
C LEU A 546 21.49 -8.73 7.36
N LYS A 547 22.67 -8.33 6.80
CA LYS A 547 23.86 -9.15 6.75
C LYS A 547 25.10 -8.45 7.31
N ASN A 548 25.54 -7.34 6.71
CA ASN A 548 26.82 -6.71 7.04
C ASN A 548 26.68 -5.25 7.46
N ILE A 549 27.60 -4.80 8.32
CA ILE A 549 27.74 -3.39 8.69
C ILE A 549 29.14 -2.92 8.37
N TYR A 550 29.23 -1.82 7.62
CA TYR A 550 30.46 -1.07 7.35
C TYR A 550 30.45 0.18 8.20
N TRP A 551 31.15 0.17 9.32
CA TRP A 551 31.12 1.26 10.29
C TRP A 551 32.34 2.15 10.10
N ILE A 552 32.12 3.43 9.89
CA ILE A 552 33.15 4.43 9.60
C ILE A 552 33.03 5.55 10.63
N GLU A 553 34.11 5.82 11.38
CA GLU A 553 34.15 6.88 12.38
C GLU A 553 35.41 7.76 12.28
N SER A 554 35.25 9.07 12.46
CA SER A 554 36.38 10.01 12.49
C SER A 554 37.21 9.85 13.77
N ASN A 555 36.53 9.57 14.90
CA ASN A 555 37.17 9.23 16.16
C ASN A 555 37.03 7.74 16.50
N PRO A 556 38.02 6.90 16.17
CA PRO A 556 37.97 5.47 16.48
C PRO A 556 38.15 5.14 17.98
N ASN A 557 38.58 6.11 18.78
CA ASN A 557 38.82 5.93 20.22
C ASN A 557 37.60 6.33 21.10
N GLN A 558 36.44 6.41 20.49
CA GLN A 558 35.21 6.73 21.17
C GLN A 558 34.82 5.59 22.17
N PRO A 559 34.56 5.88 23.47
CA PRO A 559 34.38 4.84 24.49
C PRO A 559 33.28 3.82 24.20
N LEU A 560 32.23 4.21 23.47
CA LEU A 560 31.17 3.26 23.09
C LEU A 560 31.68 2.19 22.13
N LEU A 561 32.61 2.52 21.22
CA LEU A 561 33.19 1.54 20.28
C LEU A 561 33.99 0.49 21.05
N GLU A 562 34.71 0.89 22.09
CA GLU A 562 35.40 -0.03 22.98
C GLU A 562 34.42 -1.01 23.66
N LEU A 563 33.32 -0.52 24.20
CA LEU A 563 32.27 -1.38 24.78
C LEU A 563 31.63 -2.33 23.77
N LEU A 564 31.59 -1.95 22.48
CA LEU A 564 31.09 -2.79 21.38
C LEU A 564 32.14 -3.80 20.87
N ASN A 565 33.37 -3.81 21.40
CA ASN A 565 34.50 -4.58 20.91
C ASN A 565 34.96 -4.22 19.50
N LEU A 566 34.85 -2.94 19.12
CA LEU A 566 35.31 -2.38 17.87
C LEU A 566 36.59 -1.57 18.10
N HIS A 567 37.73 -2.27 18.31
CA HIS A 567 39.01 -1.64 18.66
C HIS A 567 39.93 -1.46 17.45
N ASP A 568 39.94 -2.46 16.55
CA ASP A 568 40.89 -2.51 15.46
C ASP A 568 40.26 -2.00 14.16
N THR A 569 40.75 -0.85 13.69
CA THR A 569 40.33 -0.34 12.39
C THR A 569 40.99 -1.12 11.26
N GLN A 570 40.19 -1.59 10.34
CA GLN A 570 40.65 -2.25 9.14
C GLN A 570 41.22 -1.22 8.14
N THR A 571 42.30 -1.54 7.52
CA THR A 571 42.97 -0.65 6.56
C THR A 571 42.61 -0.97 5.11
N ASN A 572 42.17 -2.20 4.84
CA ASN A 572 41.84 -2.68 3.50
C ASN A 572 40.38 -3.11 3.39
N LEU A 573 39.70 -2.57 2.41
CA LEU A 573 38.33 -2.94 2.12
C LEU A 573 38.26 -4.18 1.23
N GLN A 574 37.88 -5.33 1.80
CA GLN A 574 37.63 -6.56 1.06
C GLN A 574 36.20 -6.57 0.53
N LEU A 575 35.91 -5.72 -0.43
CA LEU A 575 34.57 -5.63 -1.05
C LEU A 575 34.69 -5.78 -2.57
N ILE A 576 33.88 -6.70 -3.12
CA ILE A 576 33.75 -6.84 -4.58
C ILE A 576 32.77 -5.79 -5.08
N ASN A 577 33.05 -5.17 -6.22
CA ASN A 577 32.13 -4.21 -6.83
C ASN A 577 30.80 -4.88 -7.15
N GLN A 578 29.73 -4.30 -6.63
CA GLN A 578 28.36 -4.78 -6.83
C GLN A 578 27.56 -3.74 -7.60
N THR A 579 26.89 -4.19 -8.65
CA THR A 579 26.07 -3.33 -9.50
C THR A 579 24.68 -3.94 -9.64
N SER A 580 23.65 -3.15 -9.37
CA SER A 580 22.26 -3.54 -9.58
C SER A 580 21.79 -3.15 -10.98
N SER A 581 20.92 -3.95 -11.58
CA SER A 581 20.31 -3.62 -12.87
C SER A 581 19.38 -2.40 -12.76
N LEU A 582 19.07 -1.77 -13.89
CA LEU A 582 18.16 -0.64 -13.93
C LEU A 582 16.75 -1.02 -13.43
N ASP A 583 16.31 -2.25 -13.68
CA ASP A 583 15.02 -2.75 -13.19
C ASP A 583 14.96 -2.80 -11.66
N VAL A 584 16.04 -3.24 -11.00
CA VAL A 584 16.14 -3.28 -9.54
C VAL A 584 16.15 -1.85 -8.97
N TRP A 585 16.85 -0.92 -9.60
CA TRP A 585 16.81 0.50 -9.24
C TRP A 585 15.43 1.11 -9.43
N GLN A 586 14.72 0.70 -10.47
CA GLN A 586 13.35 1.13 -10.72
C GLN A 586 12.41 0.68 -9.60
N GLN A 587 12.53 -0.56 -9.17
CA GLN A 587 11.76 -1.12 -8.05
C GLN A 587 12.09 -0.41 -6.73
N GLU A 588 13.37 -0.15 -6.47
CA GLU A 588 13.79 0.56 -5.26
C GLU A 588 13.22 2.00 -5.23
N SER A 589 13.27 2.71 -6.37
CA SER A 589 12.64 4.03 -6.49
C SER A 589 11.14 3.99 -6.21
N HIS A 590 10.44 2.98 -6.71
CA HIS A 590 9.00 2.81 -6.46
C HIS A 590 8.71 2.49 -4.98
N LYS A 591 9.46 1.56 -4.38
CA LYS A 591 9.38 1.21 -2.96
C LYS A 591 9.59 2.43 -2.06
N LEU A 592 10.64 3.22 -2.31
CA LEU A 592 10.93 4.43 -1.54
C LEU A 592 9.84 5.48 -1.69
N ALA A 593 9.27 5.67 -2.87
CA ALA A 593 8.15 6.57 -3.09
C ALA A 593 6.90 6.14 -2.28
N LEU A 594 6.59 4.84 -2.21
CA LEU A 594 5.49 4.29 -1.41
C LEU A 594 5.72 4.46 0.11
N LEU A 595 6.99 4.43 0.54
CA LEU A 595 7.40 4.65 1.93
C LEU A 595 7.48 6.14 2.30
N GLY A 596 7.21 7.05 1.35
CA GLY A 596 7.26 8.49 1.57
C GLY A 596 8.65 9.12 1.38
N GLN A 597 9.68 8.32 1.00
CA GLN A 597 11.05 8.77 0.74
C GLN A 597 11.17 9.37 -0.67
N GLN A 598 10.46 10.49 -0.90
CA GLN A 598 10.36 11.09 -2.23
C GLN A 598 11.69 11.64 -2.76
N GLU A 599 12.53 12.19 -1.89
CA GLU A 599 13.84 12.73 -2.25
C GLU A 599 14.73 11.66 -2.88
N GLN A 600 14.89 10.53 -2.18
CA GLN A 600 15.74 9.41 -2.64
C GLN A 600 15.14 8.76 -3.91
N ALA A 601 13.82 8.61 -3.94
CA ALA A 601 13.14 8.10 -5.12
C ALA A 601 13.37 8.99 -6.36
N GLU A 602 13.35 10.32 -6.20
CA GLU A 602 13.60 11.26 -7.29
C GLU A 602 15.07 11.29 -7.70
N ARG A 603 15.99 11.20 -6.74
CA ARG A 603 17.42 11.06 -7.04
C ARG A 603 17.73 9.79 -7.84
N ILE A 604 17.10 8.67 -7.52
CA ILE A 604 17.23 7.45 -8.35
C ILE A 604 16.75 7.72 -9.78
N ARG A 605 15.60 8.38 -9.93
CA ARG A 605 15.01 8.67 -11.25
C ARG A 605 15.90 9.59 -12.09
N SER A 606 16.47 10.62 -11.48
CA SER A 606 17.27 11.63 -12.17
C SER A 606 18.74 11.21 -12.36
N GLU A 607 19.38 10.65 -11.33
CA GLU A 607 20.81 10.39 -11.33
C GLU A 607 21.17 8.99 -11.89
N ILE A 608 20.41 7.96 -11.50
CA ILE A 608 20.68 6.56 -11.90
C ILE A 608 19.93 6.21 -13.18
N LEU A 609 18.61 6.38 -13.19
CA LEU A 609 17.77 6.03 -14.34
C LEU A 609 17.85 7.08 -15.45
N LYS A 610 18.37 8.27 -15.18
CA LYS A 610 18.58 9.37 -16.14
C LYS A 610 17.37 9.64 -17.03
N ARG A 611 16.17 9.63 -16.44
CA ARG A 611 14.92 9.81 -17.15
C ARG A 611 14.85 11.16 -17.86
N LYS A 612 14.32 11.14 -19.07
CA LYS A 612 14.07 12.33 -19.89
C LYS A 612 12.58 12.67 -19.89
N THR A 613 12.27 13.92 -20.06
CA THR A 613 10.89 14.34 -20.38
C THR A 613 10.57 13.95 -21.84
N PRO A 614 9.35 13.48 -22.12
CA PRO A 614 8.93 13.19 -23.50
C PRO A 614 9.04 14.40 -24.41
N ASP A 615 9.44 14.19 -25.67
CA ASP A 615 9.65 15.23 -26.65
C ASP A 615 8.34 15.67 -27.37
N TRP A 616 7.19 15.20 -26.89
CA TRP A 616 5.88 15.50 -27.47
C TRP A 616 4.94 16.19 -26.49
N ASP A 617 4.02 17.00 -27.05
CA ASP A 617 2.98 17.66 -26.26
C ASP A 617 1.88 16.67 -25.89
N VAL A 618 1.60 16.55 -24.59
CA VAL A 618 0.50 15.74 -24.08
C VAL A 618 -0.81 16.55 -24.14
N ILE A 619 -1.87 15.95 -24.68
CA ILE A 619 -3.19 16.55 -24.75
C ILE A 619 -3.88 16.44 -23.38
N ASN A 620 -3.56 17.38 -22.51
CA ASN A 620 -4.27 17.61 -21.25
C ASN A 620 -5.46 18.57 -21.49
N THR A 621 -6.16 18.93 -20.42
CA THR A 621 -7.35 19.81 -20.49
C THR A 621 -7.05 21.16 -21.15
N ILE A 622 -5.89 21.78 -20.85
CA ILE A 622 -5.47 23.06 -21.40
C ILE A 622 -5.19 22.90 -22.90
N ARG A 623 -4.38 21.92 -23.26
CA ARG A 623 -4.01 21.67 -24.66
C ARG A 623 -5.22 21.27 -25.51
N LEU A 624 -6.16 20.53 -24.93
CA LEU A 624 -7.42 20.18 -25.61
C LEU A 624 -8.26 21.42 -25.93
N ALA A 625 -8.34 22.38 -25.01
CA ALA A 625 -9.04 23.65 -25.23
C ALA A 625 -8.36 24.47 -26.34
N GLU A 626 -7.04 24.55 -26.36
CA GLU A 626 -6.29 25.23 -27.44
C GLU A 626 -6.52 24.57 -28.80
N LEU A 627 -6.51 23.23 -28.88
CA LEU A 627 -6.77 22.49 -30.11
C LEU A 627 -8.20 22.74 -30.61
N LYS A 628 -9.20 22.74 -29.72
CA LYS A 628 -10.61 23.06 -30.05
C LYS A 628 -10.73 24.47 -30.60
N HIS A 629 -10.09 25.46 -29.97
CA HIS A 629 -10.09 26.84 -30.45
C HIS A 629 -9.47 26.93 -31.86
N LYS A 630 -8.27 26.34 -32.09
CA LYS A 630 -7.61 26.36 -33.44
C LYS A 630 -8.38 25.62 -34.52
N ALA A 631 -9.12 24.57 -34.17
CA ALA A 631 -9.85 23.74 -35.12
C ALA A 631 -11.23 24.30 -35.48
N PHE A 632 -11.94 24.88 -34.52
CA PHE A 632 -13.37 25.23 -34.68
C PHE A 632 -13.63 26.74 -34.69
N GLU A 633 -12.87 27.55 -33.94
CA GLU A 633 -13.16 28.96 -33.68
C GLU A 633 -12.24 29.91 -34.45
N ALA A 634 -11.02 29.52 -34.80
CA ALA A 634 -10.08 30.36 -35.51
C ALA A 634 -10.54 30.64 -36.94
N LYS A 635 -10.31 31.87 -37.43
CA LYS A 635 -10.63 32.27 -38.79
C LYS A 635 -10.03 31.33 -39.85
N ASN A 636 -8.79 30.87 -39.65
CA ASN A 636 -8.14 29.87 -40.49
C ASN A 636 -8.05 28.56 -39.70
N LYS A 637 -8.92 27.60 -40.06
CA LYS A 637 -8.94 26.29 -39.40
C LYS A 637 -7.64 25.50 -39.61
N ASP A 638 -6.97 25.14 -38.53
CA ASP A 638 -5.72 24.39 -38.64
C ASP A 638 -5.99 22.88 -38.89
N LYS A 639 -5.56 22.41 -40.08
CA LYS A 639 -5.75 21.00 -40.48
C LYS A 639 -5.10 19.99 -39.54
N LYS A 640 -3.96 20.35 -38.93
CA LYS A 640 -3.25 19.47 -37.96
C LYS A 640 -4.08 19.33 -36.68
N SER A 641 -4.65 20.42 -36.18
CA SER A 641 -5.54 20.40 -35.01
C SER A 641 -6.82 19.61 -35.30
N LEU A 642 -7.40 19.71 -36.49
CA LEU A 642 -8.58 18.90 -36.90
C LEU A 642 -8.24 17.40 -36.86
N LEU A 643 -7.10 16.98 -37.42
CA LEU A 643 -6.67 15.57 -37.39
C LEU A 643 -6.39 15.10 -35.99
N THR A 644 -5.67 15.88 -35.19
CA THR A 644 -5.35 15.53 -33.79
C THR A 644 -6.63 15.39 -32.95
N LEU A 645 -7.58 16.29 -33.10
CA LEU A 645 -8.89 16.18 -32.44
C LEU A 645 -9.70 14.98 -32.92
N PHE A 646 -9.62 14.63 -34.20
CA PHE A 646 -10.25 13.43 -34.72
C PHE A 646 -9.64 12.17 -34.04
N GLU A 647 -8.31 12.03 -34.04
CA GLU A 647 -7.61 10.92 -33.38
C GLU A 647 -7.97 10.86 -31.89
N TYR A 648 -7.98 12.00 -31.17
CA TYR A 648 -8.40 12.11 -29.76
C TYR A 648 -9.84 11.63 -29.56
N SER A 649 -10.77 12.07 -30.42
CA SER A 649 -12.20 11.71 -30.33
C SER A 649 -12.47 10.22 -30.52
N LEU A 650 -11.59 9.52 -31.23
CA LEU A 650 -11.69 8.07 -31.43
C LEU A 650 -11.22 7.30 -30.18
N ILE A 651 -10.17 7.77 -29.52
CA ILE A 651 -9.62 7.16 -28.30
C ILE A 651 -10.59 7.34 -27.13
N TYR A 652 -11.07 8.57 -26.94
CA TYR A 652 -11.92 8.94 -25.80
C TYR A 652 -13.42 8.82 -26.07
N GLU A 653 -13.80 8.36 -27.28
CA GLU A 653 -15.20 8.30 -27.72
C GLU A 653 -15.94 9.65 -27.55
N ASP A 654 -15.19 10.77 -27.70
CA ASP A 654 -15.75 12.12 -27.60
C ASP A 654 -16.60 12.43 -28.85
N SER A 655 -17.90 12.30 -28.68
CA SER A 655 -18.84 12.50 -29.78
C SER A 655 -19.15 13.97 -30.04
N ASP A 656 -18.94 14.87 -29.07
CA ASP A 656 -19.05 16.32 -29.36
C ASP A 656 -17.99 16.76 -30.36
N ILE A 657 -16.73 16.39 -30.12
CA ILE A 657 -15.64 16.63 -31.07
C ILE A 657 -15.94 15.95 -32.41
N SER A 658 -16.36 14.68 -32.40
CA SER A 658 -16.65 13.94 -33.63
C SER A 658 -17.76 14.58 -34.43
N ASN A 659 -18.84 15.03 -33.80
CA ASN A 659 -19.97 15.70 -34.45
C ASN A 659 -19.57 17.07 -35.04
N LYS A 660 -18.80 17.87 -34.26
CA LYS A 660 -18.26 19.15 -34.75
C LYS A 660 -17.34 18.97 -35.97
N LEU A 661 -16.54 17.92 -35.99
CA LEU A 661 -15.69 17.58 -37.13
C LEU A 661 -16.53 17.19 -38.37
N LEU A 662 -17.57 16.36 -38.15
CA LEU A 662 -18.52 15.98 -39.23
C LEU A 662 -19.24 17.19 -39.81
N LEU A 663 -19.83 18.02 -38.95
CA LEU A 663 -20.51 19.26 -39.35
C LEU A 663 -19.56 20.24 -40.08
N GLY A 664 -18.30 20.29 -39.65
CA GLY A 664 -17.25 21.06 -40.29
C GLY A 664 -16.73 20.47 -41.60
N GLY A 665 -17.28 19.36 -42.08
CA GLY A 665 -16.93 18.74 -43.37
C GLY A 665 -15.63 17.95 -43.37
N PHE A 666 -15.14 17.51 -42.16
CA PHE A 666 -13.93 16.70 -42.04
C PHE A 666 -14.20 15.25 -42.46
N LYS A 667 -13.85 14.90 -43.71
CA LYS A 667 -14.22 13.63 -44.36
C LYS A 667 -13.79 12.37 -43.58
N ALA A 668 -12.65 12.39 -42.89
CA ALA A 668 -12.16 11.22 -42.11
C ALA A 668 -13.11 10.84 -40.96
N ALA A 669 -13.91 11.78 -40.44
CA ALA A 669 -14.88 11.53 -39.38
C ALA A 669 -16.10 10.69 -39.82
N LEU A 670 -16.27 10.45 -41.11
CA LEU A 670 -17.35 9.61 -41.66
C LEU A 670 -17.16 8.12 -41.38
N ASP A 671 -15.90 7.64 -41.27
CA ASP A 671 -15.58 6.24 -41.00
C ASP A 671 -14.73 6.11 -39.71
N ARG A 672 -15.43 6.12 -38.58
CA ARG A 672 -14.81 6.03 -37.26
C ARG A 672 -14.10 4.69 -37.03
N ALA A 673 -14.63 3.58 -37.59
CA ALA A 673 -14.04 2.26 -37.41
C ALA A 673 -12.68 2.17 -38.10
N LYS A 674 -12.58 2.67 -39.33
CA LYS A 674 -11.33 2.77 -40.08
C LYS A 674 -10.36 3.73 -39.40
N GLY A 675 -10.85 4.85 -38.91
CA GLY A 675 -10.06 5.82 -38.15
C GLY A 675 -9.47 5.21 -36.87
N LEU A 676 -10.28 4.49 -36.10
CA LEU A 676 -9.82 3.83 -34.86
C LEU A 676 -8.75 2.76 -35.15
N ASN A 677 -8.92 1.93 -36.17
CA ASN A 677 -7.94 0.95 -36.60
C ASN A 677 -6.61 1.63 -36.98
N PHE A 678 -6.67 2.74 -37.70
CA PHE A 678 -5.48 3.54 -38.08
C PHE A 678 -4.76 4.07 -36.80
N VAL A 679 -5.50 4.65 -35.87
CA VAL A 679 -4.95 5.19 -34.62
C VAL A 679 -4.31 4.08 -33.78
N GLN A 680 -4.95 2.91 -33.68
CA GLN A 680 -4.41 1.75 -32.99
C GLN A 680 -3.12 1.25 -33.65
N GLN A 681 -3.07 1.16 -34.96
CA GLN A 681 -1.84 0.80 -35.69
C GLN A 681 -0.73 1.83 -35.49
N LYS A 682 -1.05 3.12 -35.52
CA LYS A 682 -0.07 4.20 -35.38
C LYS A 682 0.53 4.33 -33.97
N TYR A 683 -0.28 4.23 -32.92
CA TYR A 683 0.14 4.57 -31.57
C TYR A 683 0.18 3.38 -30.62
N TYR A 684 -0.59 2.30 -30.86
CA TYR A 684 -0.72 1.19 -29.96
C TYR A 684 -0.13 -0.13 -30.48
N SER A 685 0.38 -0.14 -31.72
CA SER A 685 0.94 -1.36 -32.33
C SER A 685 2.05 -2.00 -31.52
N LEU A 686 2.91 -1.20 -30.87
CA LEU A 686 4.00 -1.69 -30.02
C LEU A 686 3.47 -2.55 -28.84
N TYR A 687 2.25 -2.26 -28.38
CA TYR A 687 1.64 -3.00 -27.28
C TYR A 687 0.83 -4.22 -27.72
N SER A 688 0.75 -4.51 -29.00
CA SER A 688 0.01 -5.67 -29.55
C SER A 688 0.88 -6.91 -29.73
N PHE A 689 2.19 -6.80 -29.71
CA PHE A 689 3.15 -7.87 -29.94
C PHE A 689 3.49 -8.62 -28.64
N LYS A 690 3.89 -9.89 -28.78
CA LYS A 690 4.47 -10.65 -27.66
C LYS A 690 5.83 -10.11 -27.24
N ASN A 691 6.62 -9.59 -28.21
CA ASN A 691 7.86 -8.92 -27.91
C ASN A 691 7.58 -7.43 -27.62
N THR A 692 7.86 -7.02 -26.40
CA THR A 692 7.59 -5.69 -25.85
C THR A 692 8.86 -4.84 -25.70
N ASP A 693 9.99 -5.25 -26.31
CA ASP A 693 11.29 -4.59 -26.14
C ASP A 693 11.24 -3.09 -26.50
N ASP A 694 10.48 -2.70 -27.53
CA ASP A 694 10.39 -1.29 -27.92
C ASP A 694 9.54 -0.46 -26.95
N VAL A 695 8.57 -1.07 -26.27
CA VAL A 695 7.87 -0.43 -25.15
C VAL A 695 8.84 -0.18 -24.01
N PHE A 696 9.68 -1.18 -23.67
CA PHE A 696 10.64 -1.04 -22.57
C PHE A 696 11.74 -0.02 -22.85
N LYS A 697 12.23 0.10 -24.08
CA LYS A 697 13.13 1.19 -24.46
C LYS A 697 12.54 2.59 -24.18
N GLN A 698 11.23 2.76 -24.38
CA GLN A 698 10.56 4.02 -24.03
C GLN A 698 10.40 4.16 -22.50
N VAL A 699 10.08 3.07 -21.81
CA VAL A 699 9.98 3.05 -20.34
C VAL A 699 11.31 3.37 -19.69
N ASP A 700 12.41 2.80 -20.18
CA ASP A 700 13.77 3.10 -19.72
C ASP A 700 14.12 4.59 -19.90
N LYS A 701 13.71 5.16 -21.04
CA LYS A 701 14.00 6.55 -21.36
C LYS A 701 13.14 7.55 -20.57
N TYR A 702 11.84 7.26 -20.38
CA TYR A 702 10.87 8.21 -19.86
C TYR A 702 10.23 7.80 -18.52
N GLY A 703 10.44 6.57 -18.07
CA GLY A 703 9.82 5.98 -16.88
C GLY A 703 8.52 5.23 -17.19
N PRO A 704 8.03 4.37 -16.26
CA PRO A 704 6.87 3.50 -16.50
C PRO A 704 5.54 4.26 -16.60
N ASP A 705 5.48 5.49 -16.09
CA ASP A 705 4.27 6.31 -16.04
C ASP A 705 4.32 7.51 -17.00
N PHE A 706 5.21 7.48 -18.00
CA PHE A 706 5.23 8.55 -18.99
C PHE A 706 3.88 8.66 -19.69
N ARG A 707 3.52 9.87 -20.12
CA ARG A 707 2.26 10.11 -20.84
C ARG A 707 2.50 10.12 -22.34
N ASN A 708 1.71 9.36 -23.09
CA ASN A 708 1.67 9.47 -24.53
C ASN A 708 0.93 10.76 -24.97
N ILE A 709 0.83 11.01 -26.26
CA ILE A 709 0.15 12.20 -26.81
C ILE A 709 -1.29 12.33 -26.27
N PHE A 710 -1.98 11.22 -26.02
CA PHE A 710 -3.37 11.20 -25.52
C PHE A 710 -3.47 11.19 -23.99
N ASN A 711 -2.42 11.52 -23.28
CA ASN A 711 -2.39 11.50 -21.80
C ASN A 711 -2.66 10.12 -21.17
N GLN A 712 -2.25 9.05 -21.86
CA GLN A 712 -2.35 7.69 -21.34
C GLN A 712 -0.96 7.17 -20.93
N THR A 713 -0.89 6.40 -19.85
CA THR A 713 0.35 5.70 -19.44
C THR A 713 0.55 4.43 -20.27
N PRO A 714 1.78 3.88 -20.34
CA PRO A 714 2.04 2.57 -20.94
C PRO A 714 1.12 1.46 -20.42
N LEU A 715 0.86 1.45 -19.10
CA LEU A 715 -0.03 0.48 -18.46
C LEU A 715 -1.48 0.59 -18.97
N MET A 716 -1.98 1.81 -19.19
CA MET A 716 -3.31 2.03 -19.75
C MET A 716 -3.42 1.52 -21.19
N VAL A 717 -2.38 1.73 -22.01
CA VAL A 717 -2.35 1.22 -23.39
C VAL A 717 -2.23 -0.30 -23.41
N ALA A 718 -1.38 -0.89 -22.56
CA ALA A 718 -1.25 -2.34 -22.42
C ALA A 718 -2.58 -2.98 -21.98
N ALA A 719 -3.29 -2.34 -21.04
CA ALA A 719 -4.62 -2.76 -20.60
C ALA A 719 -5.65 -2.66 -21.73
N TRP A 720 -5.64 -1.57 -22.49
CA TRP A 720 -6.50 -1.41 -23.69
C TRP A 720 -6.29 -2.54 -24.69
N MET A 721 -5.04 -2.89 -24.98
CA MET A 721 -4.67 -3.95 -25.92
C MET A 721 -4.89 -5.36 -25.34
N GLY A 722 -4.97 -5.49 -24.02
CA GLY A 722 -5.07 -6.76 -23.30
C GLY A 722 -3.81 -7.60 -23.43
N ASN A 723 -2.64 -6.97 -23.41
CA ASN A 723 -1.33 -7.62 -23.46
C ASN A 723 -0.87 -7.93 -22.03
N VAL A 724 -1.00 -9.21 -21.65
CA VAL A 724 -0.68 -9.66 -20.28
C VAL A 724 0.81 -9.53 -19.96
N ASP A 725 1.68 -9.80 -20.92
CA ASP A 725 3.14 -9.74 -20.69
C ASP A 725 3.59 -8.29 -20.46
N ALA A 726 3.08 -7.36 -21.27
CA ALA A 726 3.33 -5.94 -21.08
C ALA A 726 2.77 -5.44 -19.74
N VAL A 727 1.55 -5.85 -19.36
CA VAL A 727 0.95 -5.47 -18.07
C VAL A 727 1.80 -5.97 -16.90
N LYS A 728 2.20 -7.24 -16.90
CA LYS A 728 3.06 -7.82 -15.85
C LYS A 728 4.37 -7.07 -15.71
N ALA A 729 5.05 -6.88 -16.84
CA ALA A 729 6.35 -6.24 -16.84
C ALA A 729 6.29 -4.75 -16.44
N LEU A 730 5.27 -4.01 -16.87
CA LEU A 730 5.08 -2.62 -16.45
C LEU A 730 4.80 -2.49 -14.95
N LEU A 731 3.95 -3.37 -14.40
CA LEU A 731 3.71 -3.41 -12.96
C LEU A 731 4.97 -3.81 -12.18
N TYR A 732 5.75 -4.76 -12.69
CA TYR A 732 7.05 -5.14 -12.12
C TYR A 732 8.02 -3.95 -12.09
N LEU A 733 8.02 -3.11 -13.11
CA LEU A 733 8.80 -1.87 -13.18
C LEU A 733 8.19 -0.71 -12.36
N GLY A 734 7.14 -0.95 -11.60
CA GLY A 734 6.53 0.02 -10.71
C GLY A 734 5.62 1.02 -11.40
N ALA A 735 4.96 0.64 -12.49
CA ALA A 735 3.90 1.46 -13.09
C ALA A 735 2.76 1.65 -12.08
N ASP A 736 2.31 2.89 -11.96
CA ASP A 736 1.24 3.27 -11.05
C ASP A 736 -0.13 2.92 -11.66
N SER A 737 -0.80 1.92 -11.09
CA SER A 737 -2.13 1.47 -11.53
C SER A 737 -3.27 2.45 -11.20
N GLU A 738 -3.03 3.43 -10.33
CA GLU A 738 -4.04 4.41 -9.89
C GLU A 738 -4.05 5.68 -10.74
N LYS A 739 -3.07 5.87 -11.62
CA LYS A 739 -3.06 6.96 -12.59
C LYS A 739 -4.31 6.92 -13.46
N VAL A 740 -4.85 8.10 -13.78
CA VAL A 740 -6.05 8.26 -14.61
C VAL A 740 -5.75 8.94 -15.93
N ASP A 741 -6.57 8.65 -16.96
CA ASP A 741 -6.55 9.33 -18.25
C ASP A 741 -7.45 10.59 -18.25
N ASN A 742 -7.67 11.20 -19.41
CA ASN A 742 -8.52 12.40 -19.54
C ASN A 742 -10.02 12.16 -19.26
N ASN A 743 -10.46 10.92 -19.20
CA ASN A 743 -11.83 10.56 -18.78
C ASN A 743 -11.89 10.17 -17.30
N GLY A 744 -10.78 10.31 -16.54
CA GLY A 744 -10.69 9.88 -15.17
C GLY A 744 -10.64 8.36 -14.99
N LEU A 745 -10.29 7.59 -16.04
CA LEU A 745 -10.25 6.13 -16.01
C LEU A 745 -8.84 5.61 -15.70
N THR A 746 -8.75 4.69 -14.77
CA THR A 746 -7.55 3.90 -14.49
C THR A 746 -7.36 2.80 -15.55
N ALA A 747 -6.17 2.18 -15.58
CA ALA A 747 -5.89 1.03 -16.44
C ALA A 747 -6.90 -0.12 -16.25
N PHE A 748 -7.33 -0.38 -15.00
CA PHE A 748 -8.35 -1.36 -14.68
C PHE A 748 -9.72 -1.02 -15.31
N GLN A 749 -10.17 0.22 -15.15
CA GLN A 749 -11.44 0.70 -15.69
C GLN A 749 -11.42 0.72 -17.23
N ILE A 750 -10.28 1.05 -17.85
CA ILE A 750 -10.09 0.94 -19.29
C ILE A 750 -10.25 -0.52 -19.75
N ALA A 751 -9.67 -1.49 -19.04
CA ALA A 751 -9.86 -2.92 -19.34
C ALA A 751 -11.33 -3.35 -19.24
N LEU A 752 -12.07 -2.86 -18.22
CA LEU A 752 -13.51 -3.10 -18.08
C LEU A 752 -14.31 -2.47 -19.24
N ALA A 753 -13.94 -1.27 -19.68
CA ALA A 753 -14.56 -0.62 -20.83
C ALA A 753 -14.30 -1.43 -22.13
N GLN A 754 -13.09 -1.94 -22.34
CA GLN A 754 -12.76 -2.80 -23.49
C GLN A 754 -13.50 -4.15 -23.45
N MET A 755 -13.66 -4.76 -22.28
CA MET A 755 -14.47 -5.96 -22.10
C MET A 755 -15.92 -5.75 -22.58
N TYR A 756 -16.51 -4.63 -22.23
CA TYR A 756 -17.85 -4.29 -22.67
C TYR A 756 -17.92 -4.01 -24.17
N ARG A 757 -16.83 -3.50 -24.78
CA ARG A 757 -16.71 -3.22 -26.22
C ARG A 757 -16.60 -4.50 -27.05
N SER A 758 -15.86 -5.48 -26.57
CA SER A 758 -15.53 -6.71 -27.27
C SER A 758 -15.70 -7.94 -26.37
N GLU A 759 -16.67 -8.79 -26.71
CA GLU A 759 -16.88 -10.05 -25.99
C GLU A 759 -15.64 -10.95 -26.05
N THR A 760 -14.94 -10.95 -27.20
CA THR A 760 -13.67 -11.69 -27.37
C THR A 760 -12.60 -11.18 -26.41
N TYR A 761 -12.52 -9.85 -26.20
CA TYR A 761 -11.60 -9.29 -25.20
C TYR A 761 -11.98 -9.74 -23.80
N GLY A 762 -13.27 -9.71 -23.44
CA GLY A 762 -13.75 -10.14 -22.13
C GLY A 762 -13.40 -11.60 -21.83
N LYS A 763 -13.65 -12.49 -22.79
CA LYS A 763 -13.43 -13.94 -22.61
C LYS A 763 -11.95 -14.34 -22.64
N ASN A 764 -11.14 -13.73 -23.51
CA ASN A 764 -9.79 -14.24 -23.81
C ASN A 764 -8.66 -13.38 -23.23
N LYS A 765 -8.88 -12.07 -23.02
CA LYS A 765 -7.83 -11.13 -22.60
C LYS A 765 -8.02 -10.66 -21.16
N LEU A 766 -9.24 -10.26 -20.80
CA LEU A 766 -9.52 -9.73 -19.46
C LEU A 766 -9.15 -10.74 -18.36
N ILE A 767 -9.41 -12.02 -18.57
CA ILE A 767 -9.13 -13.08 -17.60
C ILE A 767 -7.67 -13.06 -17.11
N ASN A 768 -6.75 -12.74 -17.98
CA ASN A 768 -5.30 -12.78 -17.70
C ASN A 768 -4.77 -11.49 -17.04
N ILE A 769 -5.50 -10.37 -17.18
CA ILE A 769 -5.04 -9.05 -16.67
C ILE A 769 -5.92 -8.51 -15.54
N TYR A 770 -7.09 -9.12 -15.29
CA TYR A 770 -8.05 -8.63 -14.31
C TYR A 770 -7.45 -8.53 -12.91
N GLU A 771 -6.88 -9.61 -12.39
CA GLU A 771 -6.28 -9.61 -11.04
C GLU A 771 -5.00 -8.77 -10.96
N LEU A 772 -4.27 -8.64 -12.08
CA LEU A 772 -3.07 -7.82 -12.14
C LEU A 772 -3.38 -6.31 -12.05
N LEU A 773 -4.45 -5.87 -12.72
CA LEU A 773 -4.84 -4.45 -12.79
C LEU A 773 -5.79 -4.02 -11.68
N LYS A 774 -6.53 -4.97 -11.08
CA LYS A 774 -7.54 -4.70 -10.07
C LYS A 774 -6.92 -4.07 -8.83
N PRO A 775 -7.24 -2.80 -8.49
CA PRO A 775 -6.72 -2.17 -7.29
C PRO A 775 -7.20 -2.88 -6.03
N THR A 776 -6.46 -2.75 -4.95
CA THR A 776 -6.77 -3.43 -3.68
C THR A 776 -8.06 -2.92 -3.04
N SER A 777 -8.37 -1.64 -3.25
CA SER A 777 -9.58 -0.98 -2.76
C SER A 777 -9.87 0.28 -3.57
N ILE A 778 -11.05 0.84 -3.41
CA ILE A 778 -11.40 2.19 -3.84
C ILE A 778 -11.79 3.00 -2.60
N ASN A 779 -11.22 4.19 -2.48
CA ASN A 779 -11.51 5.11 -1.39
C ASN A 779 -12.63 6.07 -1.83
N ILE A 780 -13.73 6.03 -1.09
CA ILE A 780 -14.93 6.82 -1.34
C ILE A 780 -15.24 7.62 -0.08
N GLN A 781 -15.73 8.84 -0.24
CA GLN A 781 -16.25 9.65 0.86
C GLN A 781 -17.74 9.88 0.65
N VAL A 782 -18.51 9.64 1.70
CA VAL A 782 -19.95 9.95 1.75
C VAL A 782 -20.25 10.64 3.07
N ASP A 783 -20.98 11.73 3.05
CA ASP A 783 -21.33 12.52 4.24
C ASP A 783 -20.12 12.89 5.12
N GLY A 784 -18.96 13.12 4.50
CA GLY A 784 -17.71 13.43 5.20
C GLY A 784 -16.94 12.23 5.76
N HIS A 785 -17.40 10.98 5.58
CA HIS A 785 -16.77 9.78 6.10
C HIS A 785 -16.09 8.95 5.00
N LEU A 786 -14.86 8.51 5.22
CA LEU A 786 -14.18 7.58 4.32
C LEU A 786 -14.84 6.20 4.39
N ILE A 787 -15.11 5.65 3.24
CA ILE A 787 -15.52 4.25 3.01
C ILE A 787 -14.45 3.62 2.12
N LYS A 788 -13.68 2.69 2.66
CA LYS A 788 -12.68 1.92 1.90
C LYS A 788 -13.31 0.63 1.40
N LEU A 789 -13.70 0.61 0.13
CA LEU A 789 -14.28 -0.60 -0.49
C LEU A 789 -13.18 -1.51 -0.97
N ASP A 790 -13.01 -2.63 -0.30
CA ASP A 790 -12.06 -3.67 -0.68
C ASP A 790 -12.47 -4.40 -1.97
N LYS A 791 -11.47 -4.85 -2.74
CA LYS A 791 -11.65 -5.58 -4.00
C LYS A 791 -12.46 -6.88 -3.89
N GLN A 792 -12.63 -7.43 -2.69
CA GLN A 792 -13.44 -8.63 -2.46
C GLN A 792 -14.95 -8.33 -2.44
N LYS A 793 -15.33 -7.07 -2.18
CA LYS A 793 -16.73 -6.64 -2.15
C LYS A 793 -17.28 -6.47 -3.56
N ILE A 794 -18.53 -6.88 -3.78
CA ILE A 794 -19.19 -6.73 -5.09
C ILE A 794 -19.45 -5.26 -5.42
N GLU A 795 -19.66 -4.42 -4.41
CA GLU A 795 -19.84 -2.98 -4.53
C GLU A 795 -18.61 -2.31 -5.19
N PHE A 796 -17.41 -2.78 -4.86
CA PHE A 796 -16.18 -2.34 -5.53
C PHE A 796 -16.28 -2.52 -7.05
N LEU A 797 -16.68 -3.72 -7.49
CA LEU A 797 -16.81 -3.99 -8.93
C LEU A 797 -17.94 -3.18 -9.55
N MET A 798 -19.09 -3.05 -8.86
CA MET A 798 -20.23 -2.30 -9.37
C MET A 798 -19.86 -0.82 -9.61
N ILE A 799 -19.16 -0.19 -8.69
CA ILE A 799 -18.70 1.20 -8.83
C ILE A 799 -17.71 1.32 -10.00
N ASN A 800 -16.72 0.44 -10.09
CA ASN A 800 -15.78 0.46 -11.19
C ASN A 800 -16.45 0.22 -12.56
N LEU A 801 -17.47 -0.64 -12.64
CA LEU A 801 -18.26 -0.83 -13.85
C LEU A 801 -19.05 0.43 -14.23
N ILE A 802 -19.68 1.10 -13.26
CA ILE A 802 -20.41 2.34 -13.55
C ILE A 802 -19.44 3.39 -14.07
N ILE A 803 -18.31 3.62 -13.42
CA ILE A 803 -17.30 4.59 -13.86
C ILE A 803 -16.79 4.24 -15.27
N ALA A 804 -16.42 3.00 -15.52
CA ALA A 804 -15.86 2.54 -16.78
C ALA A 804 -16.85 2.63 -17.97
N LEU A 805 -18.16 2.46 -17.70
CA LEU A 805 -19.19 2.33 -18.72
C LEU A 805 -20.14 3.53 -18.78
N PHE A 806 -19.93 4.56 -17.94
CA PHE A 806 -20.85 5.68 -17.80
C PHE A 806 -21.14 6.35 -19.13
N TYR A 807 -20.10 6.74 -19.86
CA TYR A 807 -20.26 7.40 -21.17
C TYR A 807 -20.88 6.51 -22.23
N ARG A 808 -20.65 5.21 -22.17
CA ARG A 808 -21.21 4.28 -23.14
C ARG A 808 -22.69 4.09 -23.02
N LYS A 809 -23.19 4.04 -21.81
CA LYS A 809 -24.63 3.95 -21.58
C LYS A 809 -25.35 5.16 -22.16
N LEU A 810 -24.71 6.31 -22.08
CA LEU A 810 -25.25 7.57 -22.58
C LEU A 810 -25.11 7.73 -24.10
N ASN A 811 -24.20 6.97 -24.71
CA ASN A 811 -23.96 6.99 -26.16
C ASN A 811 -24.83 6.01 -26.96
N THR A 812 -25.63 5.17 -26.28
CA THR A 812 -26.51 4.21 -26.96
C THR A 812 -27.93 4.76 -27.09
N SER A 813 -28.36 5.01 -28.29
CA SER A 813 -29.72 5.25 -28.81
C SER A 813 -30.78 5.87 -27.90
N VAL A 814 -31.47 6.88 -28.39
CA VAL A 814 -32.66 7.59 -27.82
C VAL A 814 -32.42 8.13 -26.40
N PHE A 815 -32.10 9.39 -26.37
CA PHE A 815 -31.89 10.11 -25.11
C PHE A 815 -33.20 10.24 -24.33
N SER A 816 -33.31 9.45 -23.24
CA SER A 816 -34.33 9.68 -22.25
C SER A 816 -33.68 9.88 -20.89
N ALA A 817 -34.28 10.65 -19.98
CA ALA A 817 -33.79 10.86 -18.62
C ALA A 817 -33.55 9.55 -17.87
N THR A 818 -34.24 8.47 -18.27
CA THR A 818 -34.09 7.12 -17.69
C THR A 818 -32.77 6.43 -18.03
N GLN A 819 -32.01 6.93 -18.99
CA GLN A 819 -30.69 6.37 -19.36
C GLN A 819 -29.57 6.74 -18.39
N LEU A 820 -29.78 7.76 -17.57
CA LEU A 820 -28.87 8.16 -16.51
C LEU A 820 -28.97 7.26 -15.27
N PHE A 821 -29.99 6.40 -15.21
CA PHE A 821 -30.23 5.52 -14.09
C PHE A 821 -29.59 4.15 -14.31
N PHE A 822 -29.12 3.55 -13.22
CA PHE A 822 -28.61 2.19 -13.20
C PHE A 822 -29.65 1.26 -12.59
N ASN A 823 -29.73 0.04 -13.09
CA ASN A 823 -30.58 -1.00 -12.53
C ASN A 823 -29.85 -2.35 -12.58
N THR A 824 -30.47 -3.39 -12.07
CA THR A 824 -29.85 -4.73 -12.04
C THR A 824 -29.50 -5.25 -13.42
N GLU A 825 -30.32 -4.96 -14.45
CA GLU A 825 -30.06 -5.38 -15.82
C GLU A 825 -28.79 -4.79 -16.41
N TYR A 826 -28.46 -3.55 -16.07
CA TYR A 826 -27.22 -2.90 -16.45
C TYR A 826 -26.00 -3.71 -15.98
N PHE A 827 -25.99 -4.14 -14.70
CA PHE A 827 -24.89 -4.91 -14.14
C PHE A 827 -24.87 -6.34 -14.69
N ILE A 828 -26.01 -7.01 -14.86
CA ILE A 828 -26.11 -8.33 -15.44
C ILE A 828 -25.52 -8.32 -16.85
N SER A 829 -25.91 -7.36 -17.68
CA SER A 829 -25.42 -7.24 -19.05
C SER A 829 -23.91 -7.03 -19.13
N ALA A 830 -23.33 -6.23 -18.21
CA ALA A 830 -21.88 -6.04 -18.13
C ALA A 830 -21.17 -7.31 -17.63
N MET A 831 -21.67 -7.93 -16.55
CA MET A 831 -21.04 -9.07 -15.92
C MET A 831 -21.15 -10.37 -16.73
N GLN A 832 -22.15 -10.51 -17.62
CA GLN A 832 -22.27 -11.66 -18.53
C GLN A 832 -21.11 -11.76 -19.53
N ARG A 833 -20.43 -10.67 -19.80
CA ARG A 833 -19.26 -10.61 -20.69
C ARG A 833 -17.95 -11.01 -19.97
N MET A 834 -17.99 -11.20 -18.65
CA MET A 834 -16.86 -11.65 -17.85
C MET A 834 -16.86 -13.18 -17.72
N PRO A 835 -15.70 -13.83 -17.65
CA PRO A 835 -15.60 -15.25 -17.30
C PRO A 835 -16.18 -15.58 -15.92
N ASN A 836 -16.63 -16.83 -15.72
CA ASN A 836 -17.13 -17.28 -14.41
C ASN A 836 -16.04 -17.34 -13.33
N THR A 837 -14.79 -17.45 -13.74
CA THR A 837 -13.61 -17.40 -12.86
C THR A 837 -13.39 -16.01 -12.23
N ILE A 838 -13.80 -14.94 -12.91
CA ILE A 838 -13.73 -13.58 -12.37
C ILE A 838 -14.92 -13.30 -11.46
N ILE A 839 -16.14 -13.64 -11.92
CA ILE A 839 -17.36 -13.44 -11.14
C ILE A 839 -18.17 -14.74 -11.12
N PRO A 840 -18.36 -15.33 -9.94
CA PRO A 840 -19.21 -16.52 -9.79
C PRO A 840 -20.66 -16.26 -10.23
N THR A 841 -21.33 -17.30 -10.72
CA THR A 841 -22.70 -17.21 -11.29
C THR A 841 -23.71 -16.65 -10.27
N HIS A 842 -23.60 -17.00 -8.98
CA HIS A 842 -24.52 -16.51 -7.95
C HIS A 842 -24.46 -14.98 -7.76
N ARG A 843 -23.27 -14.35 -7.92
CA ARG A 843 -23.10 -12.90 -7.82
C ARG A 843 -23.67 -12.11 -9.01
N ARG A 844 -24.07 -12.80 -10.10
CA ARG A 844 -24.73 -12.21 -11.28
C ARG A 844 -26.25 -12.29 -11.24
N GLN A 845 -26.81 -12.94 -10.21
CA GLN A 845 -28.24 -13.11 -10.10
C GLN A 845 -28.93 -11.78 -9.75
N ARG A 846 -30.11 -11.56 -10.38
CA ARG A 846 -30.90 -10.34 -10.20
C ARG A 846 -31.27 -10.07 -8.74
N THR A 847 -31.64 -11.11 -8.00
CA THR A 847 -31.98 -11.04 -6.58
C THR A 847 -30.82 -10.58 -5.75
N TYR A 848 -29.61 -11.12 -6.01
CA TYR A 848 -28.39 -10.72 -5.31
C TYR A 848 -28.02 -9.26 -5.57
N LEU A 849 -27.97 -8.83 -6.84
CA LEU A 849 -27.65 -7.45 -7.21
C LEU A 849 -28.69 -6.44 -6.71
N SER A 850 -29.97 -6.80 -6.76
CA SER A 850 -31.04 -5.97 -6.22
C SER A 850 -30.90 -5.77 -4.70
N SER A 851 -30.53 -6.82 -3.97
CA SER A 851 -30.25 -6.74 -2.53
C SER A 851 -29.08 -5.80 -2.24
N ILE A 852 -27.98 -5.89 -2.99
CA ILE A 852 -26.81 -5.01 -2.80
C ILE A 852 -27.16 -3.54 -3.09
N LEU A 853 -27.87 -3.26 -4.18
CA LEU A 853 -28.31 -1.89 -4.52
C LEU A 853 -29.24 -1.33 -3.43
N ALA A 854 -30.19 -2.11 -2.96
CA ALA A 854 -31.11 -1.70 -1.89
C ALA A 854 -30.37 -1.44 -0.58
N LYS A 855 -29.49 -2.39 -0.16
CA LYS A 855 -28.70 -2.26 1.08
C LYS A 855 -27.83 -1.00 1.11
N ASN A 856 -27.27 -0.59 -0.05
CA ASN A 856 -26.40 0.57 -0.16
C ASN A 856 -27.13 1.83 -0.66
N SER A 857 -28.45 1.89 -0.51
CA SER A 857 -29.26 3.06 -0.90
C SER A 857 -29.29 4.10 0.22
N PHE A 858 -29.04 5.37 -0.14
CA PHE A 858 -29.09 6.52 0.78
C PHE A 858 -30.42 6.62 1.54
N ASN A 859 -31.50 6.20 0.91
CA ASN A 859 -32.87 6.34 1.45
C ASN A 859 -33.23 5.27 2.49
N LEU A 860 -32.35 4.33 2.79
CA LEU A 860 -32.60 3.24 3.73
C LEU A 860 -31.63 3.33 4.91
N ASP A 861 -32.13 3.13 6.11
CA ASP A 861 -31.32 3.06 7.33
C ASP A 861 -31.12 1.59 7.71
N GLU A 862 -30.17 0.94 7.06
CA GLU A 862 -29.77 -0.45 7.33
C GLU A 862 -28.38 -0.51 7.94
N LYS A 863 -28.13 -1.52 8.78
CA LYS A 863 -26.78 -1.80 9.31
C LYS A 863 -25.80 -2.04 8.15
N HIS A 864 -24.64 -1.40 8.20
CA HIS A 864 -23.60 -1.42 7.16
C HIS A 864 -24.02 -0.82 5.80
N ASN A 865 -24.98 0.11 5.80
CA ASN A 865 -25.30 0.88 4.61
C ASN A 865 -24.21 1.92 4.32
N ASN A 866 -23.52 1.75 3.19
CA ASN A 866 -22.48 2.69 2.73
C ASN A 866 -23.05 3.89 1.95
N LYS A 867 -24.36 4.01 1.81
CA LYS A 867 -25.03 5.13 1.14
C LYS A 867 -24.48 5.47 -0.26
N LEU A 868 -24.06 4.44 -1.01
CA LEU A 868 -23.39 4.60 -2.30
C LEU A 868 -24.31 5.08 -3.41
N PHE A 869 -25.58 4.70 -3.33
CA PHE A 869 -26.58 4.93 -4.37
C PHE A 869 -27.77 5.73 -3.84
N PHE A 870 -28.36 6.52 -4.73
CA PHE A 870 -29.65 7.17 -4.48
C PHE A 870 -30.70 6.47 -5.33
N ARG A 871 -31.78 5.99 -4.70
CA ARG A 871 -32.88 5.32 -5.38
C ARG A 871 -33.86 6.38 -5.91
N VAL A 872 -33.87 6.58 -7.21
CA VAL A 872 -34.75 7.57 -7.88
C VAL A 872 -36.19 7.07 -7.93
N ARG A 873 -36.37 5.80 -8.29
CA ARG A 873 -37.65 5.09 -8.31
C ARG A 873 -37.43 3.59 -8.14
N HIS A 874 -38.47 2.79 -8.08
CA HIS A 874 -38.38 1.35 -7.92
C HIS A 874 -37.49 0.72 -9.01
N GLY A 875 -36.36 0.11 -8.59
CA GLY A 875 -35.43 -0.58 -9.48
C GLY A 875 -34.38 0.32 -10.17
N ASP A 876 -34.50 1.65 -10.14
CA ASP A 876 -33.58 2.57 -10.77
C ASP A 876 -32.80 3.42 -9.75
N TYR A 877 -31.49 3.47 -9.91
CA TYR A 877 -30.55 4.12 -9.00
C TYR A 877 -29.61 5.05 -9.77
N ILE A 878 -29.08 6.04 -9.06
CA ILE A 878 -27.94 6.87 -9.47
C ILE A 878 -26.88 6.79 -8.38
N PHE A 879 -25.69 7.30 -8.60
CA PHE A 879 -24.75 7.53 -7.51
C PHE A 879 -25.35 8.51 -6.50
N ASN A 880 -25.02 8.35 -5.22
CA ASN A 880 -25.28 9.37 -4.24
C ASN A 880 -24.66 10.70 -4.69
N PRO A 881 -25.46 11.79 -4.79
CA PRO A 881 -24.95 13.08 -5.28
C PRO A 881 -23.75 13.63 -4.51
N ASN A 882 -23.64 13.30 -3.22
CA ASN A 882 -22.56 13.72 -2.33
C ASN A 882 -21.35 12.76 -2.32
N LEU A 883 -21.38 11.72 -3.18
CA LEU A 883 -20.29 10.76 -3.24
C LEU A 883 -19.05 11.39 -3.84
N MET A 884 -17.94 11.34 -3.09
CA MET A 884 -16.61 11.74 -3.55
C MET A 884 -15.74 10.50 -3.75
N VAL A 885 -14.84 10.54 -4.72
CA VAL A 885 -13.84 9.48 -4.97
C VAL A 885 -12.46 10.10 -4.83
N LYS A 886 -11.54 9.40 -4.19
CA LYS A 886 -10.14 9.86 -4.05
C LYS A 886 -9.38 9.51 -5.33
N VAL A 887 -8.99 10.53 -6.09
CA VAL A 887 -8.23 10.40 -7.34
C VAL A 887 -6.95 11.22 -7.21
N GLU A 888 -5.78 10.59 -7.42
CA GLU A 888 -4.47 11.24 -7.27
C GLU A 888 -4.35 12.06 -5.97
N ASN A 889 -4.79 11.47 -4.86
CA ASN A 889 -4.81 12.07 -3.50
C ASN A 889 -5.74 13.28 -3.32
N LYS A 890 -6.68 13.51 -4.25
CA LYS A 890 -7.70 14.57 -4.12
C LYS A 890 -9.10 13.97 -4.08
N TRP A 891 -9.93 14.48 -3.19
CA TRP A 891 -11.35 14.15 -3.16
C TRP A 891 -12.07 14.89 -4.29
N THR A 892 -12.68 14.14 -5.20
CA THR A 892 -13.38 14.66 -6.37
C THR A 892 -14.82 14.12 -6.36
N ASN A 893 -15.80 14.99 -6.52
CA ASN A 893 -17.18 14.54 -6.65
C ASN A 893 -17.32 13.57 -7.83
N ILE A 894 -18.12 12.52 -7.67
CA ILE A 894 -18.28 11.48 -8.69
C ILE A 894 -18.80 12.06 -10.03
N TYR A 895 -19.65 13.07 -9.99
CA TYR A 895 -20.21 13.69 -11.18
C TYR A 895 -19.25 14.65 -11.87
N ASP A 896 -18.32 15.26 -11.12
CA ASP A 896 -17.20 16.03 -11.69
C ASP A 896 -16.19 15.07 -12.35
N LEU A 897 -15.87 13.96 -11.68
CA LEU A 897 -14.99 12.91 -12.23
C LEU A 897 -15.57 12.37 -13.55
N LEU A 898 -16.87 12.07 -13.57
CA LEU A 898 -17.57 11.60 -14.76
C LEU A 898 -17.81 12.70 -15.80
N SER A 899 -17.44 13.96 -15.53
CA SER A 899 -17.57 15.10 -16.44
C SER A 899 -18.93 15.11 -17.17
N ILE A 900 -20.02 15.24 -16.42
CA ILE A 900 -21.40 15.21 -16.98
C ILE A 900 -21.56 16.19 -18.14
N ASP A 901 -20.82 17.29 -18.15
CA ASP A 901 -20.79 18.28 -19.23
C ASP A 901 -20.33 17.73 -20.58
N LYS A 902 -19.54 16.64 -20.57
CA LYS A 902 -19.05 15.97 -21.79
C LYS A 902 -20.03 14.92 -22.32
N LEU A 903 -21.20 14.77 -21.73
CA LEU A 903 -22.22 13.86 -22.22
C LEU A 903 -22.67 14.28 -23.60
N SER A 904 -22.20 13.59 -24.60
CA SER A 904 -22.49 13.83 -25.99
C SER A 904 -23.10 12.59 -26.64
N ILE A 905 -23.94 12.77 -27.61
CA ILE A 905 -24.66 11.69 -28.30
C ILE A 905 -23.86 11.30 -29.56
N GLN A 906 -23.50 10.03 -29.65
CA GLN A 906 -22.74 9.50 -30.79
C GLN A 906 -23.59 9.30 -32.05
N TYR A 907 -24.89 9.10 -31.90
CA TYR A 907 -25.77 8.78 -33.03
C TYR A 907 -27.09 9.47 -32.88
N VAL A 908 -27.49 10.18 -33.92
CA VAL A 908 -28.87 10.64 -34.09
C VAL A 908 -29.68 9.47 -34.62
N ILE A 909 -30.63 8.97 -33.85
CA ILE A 909 -31.63 8.01 -34.32
C ILE A 909 -32.89 8.80 -34.65
N HIS A 910 -33.27 8.81 -35.90
CA HIS A 910 -34.52 9.38 -36.31
C HIS A 910 -35.71 8.56 -35.76
N PRO A 911 -36.67 9.15 -35.05
CA PRO A 911 -37.88 8.42 -34.66
C PRO A 911 -38.59 7.87 -35.90
N GLY A 912 -38.58 6.56 -36.07
CA GLY A 912 -39.29 5.88 -37.19
C GLY A 912 -38.44 5.38 -38.36
N ARG A 913 -37.14 5.66 -38.44
CA ARG A 913 -36.29 5.24 -39.57
C ARG A 913 -35.06 4.38 -39.27
N GLY A 914 -34.78 4.06 -38.03
CA GLY A 914 -33.64 3.20 -37.68
C GLY A 914 -32.27 3.81 -37.95
N LEU A 915 -31.19 3.07 -37.64
CA LEU A 915 -29.79 3.46 -37.82
C LEU A 915 -29.47 3.74 -39.31
N ILE A 916 -29.47 5.04 -39.72
CA ILE A 916 -29.25 5.44 -41.11
C ILE A 916 -27.77 5.50 -41.51
N TRP A 917 -26.84 5.50 -40.54
CA TRP A 917 -25.45 5.93 -40.70
C TRP A 917 -24.46 4.90 -41.24
N HIS A 918 -24.77 3.62 -41.25
CA HIS A 918 -23.75 2.60 -41.56
C HIS A 918 -23.58 2.24 -43.03
N HIS A 919 -24.44 2.71 -43.95
CA HIS A 919 -24.40 2.23 -45.33
C HIS A 919 -24.58 3.27 -46.43
N LYS A 920 -24.48 4.60 -46.20
CA LYS A 920 -24.63 5.61 -47.22
C LYS A 920 -23.31 6.18 -47.74
N SER A 921 -23.25 6.47 -49.04
CA SER A 921 -22.12 7.13 -49.69
C SER A 921 -21.90 8.55 -49.15
N GLN A 922 -20.65 9.04 -49.15
CA GLN A 922 -20.28 10.36 -48.61
C GLN A 922 -21.15 11.52 -49.18
N GLY A 923 -21.64 11.43 -50.42
CA GLY A 923 -22.49 12.46 -51.05
C GLY A 923 -23.91 12.47 -50.50
N GLU A 924 -24.46 11.30 -50.14
CA GLU A 924 -25.81 11.19 -49.57
C GLU A 924 -25.84 11.65 -48.13
N VAL A 925 -24.77 11.38 -47.37
CA VAL A 925 -24.62 11.86 -46.01
C VAL A 925 -24.59 13.37 -45.96
N LYS A 926 -23.87 14.03 -46.87
CA LYS A 926 -23.82 15.50 -46.96
C LYS A 926 -25.17 16.11 -47.23
N LYS A 927 -25.93 15.53 -48.17
CA LYS A 927 -27.30 15.98 -48.50
C LYS A 927 -28.27 15.82 -47.32
N ILE A 928 -28.17 14.75 -46.60
CA ILE A 928 -28.98 14.50 -45.38
C ILE A 928 -28.65 15.56 -44.33
N PHE A 929 -27.37 15.89 -44.13
CA PHE A 929 -26.97 16.93 -43.17
C PHE A 929 -27.47 18.32 -43.52
N GLU A 930 -27.40 18.69 -44.78
CA GLU A 930 -27.87 20.00 -45.25
C GLU A 930 -29.40 20.17 -45.12
N SER A 931 -30.18 19.10 -45.23
CA SER A 931 -31.63 19.10 -45.04
C SER A 931 -32.11 18.97 -43.60
N GLU A 932 -31.29 18.41 -42.70
CA GLU A 932 -31.64 18.08 -41.32
C GLU A 932 -30.89 18.95 -40.29
N GLU A 933 -30.19 20.01 -40.69
CA GLU A 933 -29.43 20.89 -39.81
C GLU A 933 -30.32 21.57 -38.73
N ALA A 934 -31.55 21.90 -39.11
CA ALA A 934 -32.50 22.48 -38.18
C ALA A 934 -32.99 21.46 -37.13
N GLU A 935 -33.29 20.22 -37.56
CA GLU A 935 -33.68 19.13 -36.65
C GLU A 935 -32.53 18.71 -35.73
N PHE A 936 -31.29 18.75 -36.24
CA PHE A 936 -30.12 18.48 -35.42
C PHE A 936 -29.90 19.57 -34.36
N LYS A 937 -30.07 20.84 -34.71
CA LYS A 937 -29.97 21.95 -33.73
C LYS A 937 -31.05 21.87 -32.66
N GLU A 938 -32.25 21.48 -32.99
CA GLU A 938 -33.36 21.31 -32.06
C GLU A 938 -33.10 20.10 -31.12
N PHE A 939 -32.59 19.02 -31.67
CA PHE A 939 -32.17 17.85 -30.91
C PHE A 939 -31.02 18.17 -29.94
N GLU A 940 -29.99 18.89 -30.38
CA GLU A 940 -28.87 19.31 -29.51
C GLU A 940 -29.34 20.22 -28.39
N LYS A 941 -30.28 21.14 -28.69
CA LYS A 941 -30.92 21.97 -27.67
C LYS A 941 -31.71 21.14 -26.65
N THR A 942 -32.43 20.13 -27.11
CA THR A 942 -33.19 19.21 -26.25
C THR A 942 -32.23 18.41 -25.36
N ARG A 943 -31.09 17.95 -25.91
CA ARG A 943 -30.03 17.26 -25.17
C ARG A 943 -29.43 18.15 -24.07
N GLN A 944 -29.08 19.39 -24.42
CA GLN A 944 -28.55 20.36 -23.48
C GLN A 944 -29.54 20.62 -22.34
N ASN A 945 -30.80 20.80 -22.65
CA ASN A 945 -31.85 20.98 -21.65
C ASN A 945 -32.00 19.77 -20.73
N LEU A 946 -31.87 18.54 -21.23
CA LEU A 946 -31.90 17.32 -20.43
C LEU A 946 -30.69 17.20 -19.50
N ILE A 947 -29.49 17.55 -20.01
CA ILE A 947 -28.27 17.58 -19.20
C ILE A 947 -28.39 18.61 -18.07
N GLU A 948 -28.87 19.80 -18.41
CA GLU A 948 -29.06 20.87 -17.44
C GLU A 948 -30.16 20.53 -16.43
N HIS A 949 -31.23 19.88 -16.86
CA HIS A 949 -32.27 19.37 -15.97
C HIS A 949 -31.72 18.31 -15.01
N PHE A 950 -30.86 17.41 -15.48
CA PHE A 950 -30.22 16.41 -14.64
C PHE A 950 -29.23 17.04 -13.64
N LYS A 951 -28.42 18.03 -14.09
CA LYS A 951 -27.56 18.79 -13.20
C LYS A 951 -28.34 19.49 -12.11
N ASN A 952 -29.43 20.16 -12.45
CA ASN A 952 -30.29 20.83 -11.48
C ASN A 952 -30.95 19.83 -10.53
N PHE A 953 -31.31 18.65 -11.01
CA PHE A 953 -31.79 17.56 -10.16
C PHE A 953 -30.73 17.09 -9.17
N ILE A 954 -29.48 16.89 -9.62
CA ILE A 954 -28.36 16.52 -8.74
C ILE A 954 -28.10 17.62 -7.71
N LEU A 955 -28.06 18.89 -8.13
CA LEU A 955 -27.87 20.03 -7.22
C LEU A 955 -28.98 20.15 -6.18
N HIS A 956 -30.24 19.88 -6.58
CA HIS A 956 -31.35 19.86 -5.64
C HIS A 956 -31.26 18.75 -4.60
N LEU A 957 -30.70 17.61 -4.96
CA LEU A 957 -30.48 16.50 -4.03
C LEU A 957 -29.23 16.71 -3.13
N GLN A 958 -28.32 17.59 -3.53
CA GLN A 958 -27.13 17.94 -2.71
C GLN A 958 -27.45 18.97 -1.62
N ASN A 959 -28.44 19.82 -1.87
CA ASN A 959 -28.99 20.79 -0.90
C ASN A 959 -30.13 20.15 -0.06
#